data_afb77d7114894ecf5b2ba3a28a40f396
#
_entry.id   afb77d7114894ecf5b2ba3a28a40f396
#
_cell.length_a   1.000
_cell.length_b   1.000
_cell.length_c   1.000
_cell.angle_alpha   90.00
_cell.angle_beta   90.00
_cell.angle_gamma   90.00
#
_symmetry.space_group_name_H-M   'P 1'
#
loop_
_entity.id
_entity.type
_entity.pdbx_description
1 polymer ?
#
loop_
_entity_poly.entity_id
_entity_poly.type
_entity_poly.pdbx_seq_one_letter_code
_entity_poly.pdbx_strand_id
1 'polypeptide(L)'
;MIQLSSLSKSFGDRVLLDAVSWQIDDRERVGLAGPNGAGKTTLLKILAGLDEPDSGTVVKPSGLLVGYLPQDGLNHSGRTLLEEAGLAFKPLLDMRDEIQSLEERLADDSAPESEHAAMLTRYSELQENFRRLEGYSIDLKITSVLRGLGFSPDDFDKPSETFSGGWQMRIALAKLLLTRPGLLLLDEPTNHLDLEARNWLEEYLADYPHAVILVSHDRFFLDAVVTRITEIGLRKLTDYAGNYSEYLKERDARMERLRQQKHDQDDEIERMQAFINRFRYQATKAAQVQSRIKMMEKIVPIEIPAERKRVHFTFPPCAKSGRTVLDLREVHKAYGDRVVFDRANVHIERGDRIALIGPNGAGKSTLMRMLSGVESPDRGTRTEGHQVITQYFAQDEATRLDPTLTVYQTLAGDAPIHMVPHIRNILGGFLFSGDDVDKPVRVLSGGERTRLAVARMLLRPTNTLLLDEPTNHLDLDSKDVLLEALEDFGGTLIFVSHDRYFVDKLATKVINIGGGDALLYPGNYEEFLWSQKQREKGEGGRPFDSRETKARSAPPTRRPGPAPSEALEGPSRGVTASTSERAPDVTATESKPAATPGPRLVRPPGHVSVVSKQAEESGQPAESKTAGAAAAPMSYEERKRQESEARKVRKALDARKKRIDDLETRIAEREQAIRDIEATMAAPGFYENHEGAKPIIDKHQALMWEVGDLMHQWEELQQTDL
;
A
#
# COMPACT_ATOMS: atom_id res chain seq x y z
N MET A 1 -21.65 7.72 -26.47
CA MET A 1 -21.62 8.87 -25.56
C MET A 1 -22.74 8.75 -24.54
N ILE A 2 -22.44 8.80 -23.25
CA ILE A 2 -23.38 8.75 -22.12
C ILE A 2 -23.22 10.05 -21.36
N GLN A 3 -24.33 10.69 -20.95
CA GLN A 3 -24.29 11.99 -20.29
C GLN A 3 -25.11 11.98 -19.01
N LEU A 4 -24.51 12.43 -17.92
CA LEU A 4 -25.16 12.78 -16.68
C LEU A 4 -25.39 14.29 -16.64
N SER A 5 -26.60 14.73 -16.28
CA SER A 5 -26.95 16.15 -16.21
C SER A 5 -27.52 16.49 -14.83
N SER A 6 -26.80 17.33 -14.09
CA SER A 6 -27.16 17.83 -12.75
C SER A 6 -27.64 16.74 -11.79
N LEU A 7 -26.94 15.60 -11.77
CA LEU A 7 -27.29 14.44 -10.98
C LEU A 7 -26.96 14.66 -9.50
N SER A 8 -27.92 14.40 -8.61
CA SER A 8 -27.73 14.44 -7.16
C SER A 8 -28.19 13.13 -6.53
N LYS A 9 -27.48 12.70 -5.49
CA LYS A 9 -27.80 11.51 -4.70
C LYS A 9 -27.40 11.68 -3.25
N SER A 10 -28.32 11.33 -2.35
CA SER A 10 -28.13 11.39 -0.90
C SER A 10 -28.62 10.10 -0.22
N PHE A 11 -28.10 9.81 0.95
CA PHE A 11 -28.56 8.74 1.84
C PHE A 11 -28.78 9.33 3.23
N GLY A 12 -30.05 9.49 3.61
CA GLY A 12 -30.42 10.23 4.82
C GLY A 12 -29.87 11.66 4.76
N ASP A 13 -29.14 12.08 5.79
CA ASP A 13 -28.54 13.42 5.87
C ASP A 13 -27.22 13.58 5.08
N ARG A 14 -26.70 12.48 4.53
CA ARG A 14 -25.43 12.47 3.81
C ARG A 14 -25.61 12.64 2.32
N VAL A 15 -25.23 13.80 1.79
CA VAL A 15 -25.17 14.05 0.34
C VAL A 15 -23.87 13.44 -0.21
N LEU A 16 -24.00 12.53 -1.18
CA LEU A 16 -22.84 11.90 -1.87
C LEU A 16 -22.48 12.66 -3.15
N LEU A 17 -23.47 13.03 -3.97
CA LEU A 17 -23.29 13.73 -5.23
C LEU A 17 -24.23 14.94 -5.24
N ASP A 18 -23.71 16.10 -5.66
CA ASP A 18 -24.45 17.36 -5.67
C ASP A 18 -24.38 18.02 -7.06
N ALA A 19 -25.50 17.96 -7.79
CA ALA A 19 -25.70 18.54 -9.13
C ALA A 19 -24.54 18.21 -10.11
N VAL A 20 -24.12 16.96 -10.17
CA VAL A 20 -22.96 16.52 -10.95
C VAL A 20 -23.33 16.37 -12.42
N SER A 21 -22.50 16.91 -13.30
CA SER A 21 -22.61 16.70 -14.74
C SER A 21 -21.34 16.00 -15.24
N TRP A 22 -21.50 14.93 -16.03
CA TRP A 22 -20.41 14.10 -16.49
C TRP A 22 -20.72 13.49 -17.85
N GLN A 23 -19.68 13.33 -18.66
CA GLN A 23 -19.78 12.79 -20.00
C GLN A 23 -18.79 11.66 -20.17
N ILE A 24 -19.23 10.59 -20.83
CA ILE A 24 -18.42 9.41 -21.14
C ILE A 24 -18.53 9.16 -22.63
N ASP A 25 -17.40 9.17 -23.30
CA ASP A 25 -17.32 8.94 -24.74
C ASP A 25 -17.14 7.44 -25.07
N ASP A 26 -17.36 7.11 -26.35
CA ASP A 26 -17.18 5.73 -26.83
C ASP A 26 -15.70 5.35 -26.77
N ARG A 27 -15.41 4.10 -26.38
CA ARG A 27 -14.05 3.55 -26.19
C ARG A 27 -13.20 4.22 -25.12
N GLU A 28 -13.79 5.05 -24.28
CA GLU A 28 -13.08 5.68 -23.19
C GLU A 28 -12.86 4.71 -22.04
N ARG A 29 -11.70 4.80 -21.38
CA ARG A 29 -11.35 3.99 -20.21
C ARG A 29 -11.19 4.90 -19.00
N VAL A 30 -12.21 4.90 -18.16
CA VAL A 30 -12.30 5.83 -17.03
C VAL A 30 -12.08 5.09 -15.73
N GLY A 31 -11.11 5.52 -14.94
CA GLY A 31 -10.93 5.09 -13.55
C GLY A 31 -11.67 6.03 -12.59
N LEU A 32 -12.52 5.48 -11.72
CA LEU A 32 -13.14 6.25 -10.65
C LEU A 32 -12.25 6.21 -9.41
N ALA A 33 -11.74 7.38 -9.01
CA ALA A 33 -10.95 7.57 -7.81
C ALA A 33 -11.75 8.28 -6.71
N GLY A 34 -11.31 8.14 -5.46
CA GLY A 34 -11.91 8.82 -4.31
C GLY A 34 -11.93 7.94 -3.06
N PRO A 35 -12.09 8.53 -1.87
CA PRO A 35 -12.07 7.81 -0.60
C PRO A 35 -13.22 6.79 -0.50
N ASN A 36 -13.09 5.84 0.42
CA ASN A 36 -14.17 4.91 0.70
C ASN A 36 -15.41 5.65 1.21
N GLY A 37 -16.59 5.24 0.67
CA GLY A 37 -17.85 5.91 0.94
C GLY A 37 -18.05 7.26 0.22
N ALA A 38 -17.21 7.62 -0.77
CA ALA A 38 -17.42 8.81 -1.61
C ALA A 38 -18.57 8.67 -2.62
N GLY A 39 -19.08 7.44 -2.83
CA GLY A 39 -20.18 7.19 -3.76
C GLY A 39 -19.76 6.53 -5.08
N LYS A 40 -18.55 5.94 -5.19
CA LYS A 40 -18.07 5.24 -6.40
C LYS A 40 -19.05 4.15 -6.85
N THR A 41 -19.33 3.19 -5.98
CA THR A 41 -20.29 2.09 -6.24
C THR A 41 -21.70 2.59 -6.52
N THR A 42 -22.15 3.66 -5.83
CA THR A 42 -23.46 4.27 -6.05
C THR A 42 -23.56 4.87 -7.47
N LEU A 43 -22.52 5.57 -7.92
CA LEU A 43 -22.46 6.12 -9.27
C LEU A 43 -22.50 5.01 -10.33
N LEU A 44 -21.76 3.90 -10.11
CA LEU A 44 -21.80 2.73 -11.00
C LEU A 44 -23.21 2.11 -11.05
N LYS A 45 -23.89 1.97 -9.90
CA LYS A 45 -25.26 1.42 -9.83
C LYS A 45 -26.26 2.32 -10.56
N ILE A 46 -26.14 3.66 -10.45
CA ILE A 46 -26.99 4.61 -11.19
C ILE A 46 -26.72 4.47 -12.69
N LEU A 47 -25.48 4.37 -13.13
CA LEU A 47 -25.13 4.14 -14.53
C LEU A 47 -25.65 2.77 -15.04
N ALA A 48 -25.64 1.75 -14.20
CA ALA A 48 -26.21 0.45 -14.52
C ALA A 48 -27.75 0.46 -14.58
N GLY A 49 -28.40 1.47 -13.99
CA GLY A 49 -29.86 1.53 -13.86
C GLY A 49 -30.40 0.67 -12.71
N LEU A 50 -29.55 0.30 -11.75
CA LEU A 50 -29.89 -0.47 -10.54
C LEU A 50 -30.27 0.43 -9.37
N ASP A 51 -29.92 1.71 -9.42
CA ASP A 51 -30.28 2.74 -8.44
C ASP A 51 -30.73 3.99 -9.19
N GLU A 52 -31.66 4.75 -8.61
CA GLU A 52 -32.20 5.98 -9.19
C GLU A 52 -31.54 7.20 -8.51
N PRO A 53 -31.19 8.25 -9.27
CA PRO A 53 -30.76 9.50 -8.67
C PRO A 53 -31.95 10.22 -8.00
N ASP A 54 -31.67 11.03 -6.97
CA ASP A 54 -32.69 11.84 -6.30
C ASP A 54 -33.14 13.00 -7.20
N SER A 55 -32.22 13.52 -8.04
CA SER A 55 -32.51 14.53 -9.06
C SER A 55 -31.51 14.43 -10.22
N GLY A 56 -31.82 15.06 -11.35
CA GLY A 56 -31.04 15.01 -12.56
C GLY A 56 -31.43 13.87 -13.50
N THR A 57 -30.68 13.68 -14.58
CA THR A 57 -30.99 12.70 -15.62
C THR A 57 -29.75 12.01 -16.14
N VAL A 58 -29.90 10.72 -16.51
CA VAL A 58 -28.90 9.91 -17.20
C VAL A 58 -29.37 9.66 -18.63
N VAL A 59 -28.69 10.25 -19.60
CA VAL A 59 -28.98 10.09 -21.01
C VAL A 59 -28.06 9.00 -21.60
N LYS A 60 -28.66 7.97 -22.18
CA LYS A 60 -27.96 6.85 -22.84
C LYS A 60 -28.48 6.65 -24.26
N PRO A 61 -27.65 6.19 -25.21
CA PRO A 61 -28.11 5.76 -26.53
C PRO A 61 -29.18 4.67 -26.40
N SER A 62 -30.20 4.70 -27.29
CA SER A 62 -31.20 3.67 -27.34
C SER A 62 -30.56 2.32 -27.72
N GLY A 63 -30.87 1.26 -26.94
CA GLY A 63 -30.32 -0.09 -27.15
C GLY A 63 -28.89 -0.30 -26.62
N LEU A 64 -28.30 0.66 -25.90
CA LEU A 64 -27.01 0.45 -25.27
C LEU A 64 -27.09 -0.63 -24.18
N LEU A 65 -26.37 -1.72 -24.39
CA LEU A 65 -26.20 -2.77 -23.39
C LEU A 65 -25.17 -2.31 -22.36
N VAL A 66 -25.61 -2.22 -21.09
CA VAL A 66 -24.73 -1.89 -19.96
C VAL A 66 -24.47 -3.15 -19.16
N GLY A 67 -23.21 -3.48 -18.97
CA GLY A 67 -22.79 -4.60 -18.13
C GLY A 67 -22.20 -4.09 -16.82
N TYR A 68 -22.62 -4.64 -15.70
CA TYR A 68 -22.15 -4.26 -14.38
C TYR A 68 -21.67 -5.48 -13.60
N LEU A 69 -20.43 -5.43 -13.09
CA LEU A 69 -19.90 -6.40 -12.14
C LEU A 69 -19.99 -5.78 -10.73
N PRO A 70 -20.87 -6.32 -9.85
CA PRO A 70 -20.93 -5.86 -8.47
C PRO A 70 -19.77 -6.38 -7.65
N GLN A 71 -19.49 -5.72 -6.53
CA GLN A 71 -18.47 -6.13 -5.57
C GLN A 71 -18.83 -7.44 -4.85
N ASP A 72 -20.13 -7.66 -4.59
CA ASP A 72 -20.65 -8.89 -3.99
C ASP A 72 -20.99 -9.90 -5.09
N GLY A 73 -20.53 -11.15 -4.93
CA GLY A 73 -20.66 -12.18 -5.93
C GLY A 73 -22.11 -12.48 -6.34
N LEU A 74 -22.27 -12.95 -7.59
CA LEU A 74 -23.51 -13.53 -8.08
C LEU A 74 -23.53 -15.03 -7.71
N ASN A 75 -24.66 -15.53 -7.23
CA ASN A 75 -24.85 -16.96 -7.00
C ASN A 75 -25.22 -17.62 -8.33
N HIS A 76 -24.36 -18.50 -8.79
CA HIS A 76 -24.60 -19.35 -9.96
C HIS A 76 -24.95 -20.75 -9.48
N SER A 77 -26.05 -21.35 -9.99
CA SER A 77 -26.44 -22.68 -9.60
C SER A 77 -27.06 -23.46 -10.76
N GLY A 78 -26.90 -24.78 -10.73
CA GLY A 78 -27.61 -25.72 -11.61
C GLY A 78 -26.99 -25.89 -13.01
N ARG A 79 -25.78 -25.33 -13.30
CA ARG A 79 -25.10 -25.49 -14.60
C ARG A 79 -23.61 -25.71 -14.41
N THR A 80 -22.96 -26.31 -15.41
CA THR A 80 -21.52 -26.39 -15.47
C THR A 80 -20.89 -25.01 -15.73
N LEU A 81 -19.60 -24.87 -15.47
CA LEU A 81 -18.84 -23.63 -15.74
C LEU A 81 -18.95 -23.22 -17.22
N LEU A 82 -18.81 -24.19 -18.15
CA LEU A 82 -18.87 -23.93 -19.58
C LEU A 82 -20.28 -23.48 -20.00
N GLU A 83 -21.33 -24.13 -19.50
CA GLU A 83 -22.72 -23.75 -19.77
C GLU A 83 -23.05 -22.36 -19.22
N GLU A 84 -22.61 -22.05 -18.00
CA GLU A 84 -22.87 -20.75 -17.39
C GLU A 84 -22.17 -19.62 -18.12
N ALA A 85 -20.93 -19.82 -18.55
CA ALA A 85 -20.19 -18.86 -19.41
C ALA A 85 -20.84 -18.74 -20.80
N GLY A 86 -21.36 -19.86 -21.34
CA GLY A 86 -22.05 -19.93 -22.62
C GLY A 86 -23.34 -19.12 -22.68
N LEU A 87 -23.97 -18.82 -21.54
CA LEU A 87 -25.18 -17.97 -21.50
C LEU A 87 -24.96 -16.56 -22.08
N ALA A 88 -23.72 -16.07 -22.14
CA ALA A 88 -23.39 -14.84 -22.82
C ALA A 88 -23.72 -14.86 -24.32
N PHE A 89 -23.73 -16.06 -24.93
CA PHE A 89 -24.02 -16.31 -26.34
C PHE A 89 -25.38 -17.00 -26.55
N LYS A 90 -26.29 -16.94 -25.56
CA LYS A 90 -27.57 -17.62 -25.65
C LYS A 90 -28.29 -17.44 -26.98
N PRO A 91 -28.44 -16.23 -27.58
CA PRO A 91 -29.08 -16.08 -28.88
C PRO A 91 -28.40 -16.86 -30.02
N LEU A 92 -27.07 -16.98 -29.96
CA LEU A 92 -26.29 -17.73 -30.95
C LEU A 92 -26.38 -19.25 -30.69
N LEU A 93 -26.43 -19.66 -29.44
CA LEU A 93 -26.61 -21.05 -29.07
C LEU A 93 -28.05 -21.53 -29.48
N ASP A 94 -29.08 -20.73 -29.19
CA ASP A 94 -30.45 -20.99 -29.65
C ASP A 94 -30.50 -21.08 -31.18
N MET A 95 -29.77 -20.25 -31.91
CA MET A 95 -29.66 -20.29 -33.36
C MET A 95 -28.93 -21.57 -33.86
N ARG A 96 -27.88 -22.01 -33.17
CA ARG A 96 -27.19 -23.27 -33.45
C ARG A 96 -28.11 -24.48 -33.31
N ASP A 97 -28.87 -24.48 -32.19
CA ASP A 97 -29.81 -25.55 -31.88
C ASP A 97 -30.98 -25.61 -32.93
N GLU A 98 -31.45 -24.41 -33.42
CA GLU A 98 -32.43 -24.31 -34.52
C GLU A 98 -31.85 -24.83 -35.84
N ILE A 99 -30.60 -24.48 -36.14
CA ILE A 99 -29.88 -24.98 -37.32
C ILE A 99 -29.79 -26.51 -37.29
N GLN A 100 -29.33 -27.07 -36.15
CA GLN A 100 -29.23 -28.52 -36.00
C GLN A 100 -30.59 -29.23 -36.13
N SER A 101 -31.66 -28.68 -35.49
CA SER A 101 -33.00 -29.19 -35.61
C SER A 101 -33.54 -29.18 -37.06
N LEU A 102 -33.20 -28.13 -37.80
CA LEU A 102 -33.53 -28.05 -39.25
C LEU A 102 -32.72 -29.05 -40.08
N GLU A 103 -31.46 -29.29 -39.77
CA GLU A 103 -30.63 -30.31 -40.42
C GLU A 103 -31.23 -31.71 -40.25
N GLU A 104 -31.60 -32.06 -39.00
CA GLU A 104 -32.25 -33.35 -38.70
C GLU A 104 -33.58 -33.51 -39.46
N ARG A 105 -34.41 -32.46 -39.53
CA ARG A 105 -35.68 -32.46 -40.25
C ARG A 105 -35.53 -32.45 -41.74
N LEU A 106 -34.51 -31.81 -42.31
CA LEU A 106 -34.18 -31.83 -43.74
C LEU A 106 -33.62 -33.18 -44.18
N ALA A 107 -33.06 -34.00 -43.27
CA ALA A 107 -32.59 -35.34 -43.52
C ALA A 107 -33.77 -36.38 -43.60
N ASP A 108 -34.95 -36.00 -43.16
CA ASP A 108 -36.17 -36.84 -43.18
C ASP A 108 -36.97 -36.54 -44.45
N ASP A 109 -36.86 -37.42 -45.50
CA ASP A 109 -37.49 -37.31 -46.79
C ASP A 109 -39.05 -37.41 -46.75
N SER A 110 -39.68 -37.47 -45.54
CA SER A 110 -41.11 -37.61 -45.39
C SER A 110 -41.90 -36.30 -45.52
N ALA A 111 -41.25 -35.14 -45.54
CA ALA A 111 -41.88 -33.82 -45.53
C ALA A 111 -42.40 -33.40 -46.93
N PRO A 112 -43.50 -32.66 -47.03
CA PRO A 112 -44.00 -32.11 -48.30
C PRO A 112 -42.98 -31.17 -48.96
N GLU A 113 -42.88 -31.20 -50.28
CA GLU A 113 -41.87 -30.40 -51.05
C GLU A 113 -41.92 -28.89 -50.76
N SER A 114 -43.13 -28.33 -50.46
CA SER A 114 -43.30 -26.92 -50.06
C SER A 114 -42.75 -26.60 -48.67
N GLU A 115 -42.84 -27.55 -47.74
CA GLU A 115 -42.28 -27.40 -46.37
C GLU A 115 -40.75 -27.54 -46.43
N HIS A 116 -40.26 -28.48 -47.27
CA HIS A 116 -38.84 -28.70 -47.49
C HIS A 116 -38.15 -27.44 -48.04
N ALA A 117 -38.74 -26.75 -49.01
CA ALA A 117 -38.23 -25.50 -49.59
C ALA A 117 -38.23 -24.36 -48.56
N ALA A 118 -39.27 -24.24 -47.71
CA ALA A 118 -39.31 -23.25 -46.62
C ALA A 118 -38.25 -23.50 -45.56
N MET A 119 -38.07 -24.78 -45.15
CA MET A 119 -37.01 -25.17 -44.21
C MET A 119 -35.60 -24.87 -44.74
N LEU A 120 -35.35 -25.14 -46.05
CA LEU A 120 -34.04 -24.87 -46.68
C LEU A 120 -33.74 -23.37 -46.75
N THR A 121 -34.77 -22.54 -46.99
CA THR A 121 -34.60 -21.06 -46.97
C THR A 121 -34.25 -20.59 -45.55
N ARG A 122 -35.00 -21.04 -44.54
CA ARG A 122 -34.75 -20.71 -43.15
C ARG A 122 -33.40 -21.18 -42.65
N TYR A 123 -32.96 -22.38 -43.03
CA TYR A 123 -31.65 -22.92 -42.71
C TYR A 123 -30.54 -22.07 -43.31
N SER A 124 -30.65 -21.65 -44.59
CA SER A 124 -29.67 -20.82 -45.23
C SER A 124 -29.52 -19.43 -44.58
N GLU A 125 -30.67 -18.80 -44.23
CA GLU A 125 -30.70 -17.53 -43.51
C GLU A 125 -30.03 -17.63 -42.12
N LEU A 126 -30.34 -18.65 -41.35
CA LEU A 126 -29.77 -18.88 -40.02
C LEU A 126 -28.28 -19.18 -40.12
N GLN A 127 -27.85 -19.99 -41.07
CA GLN A 127 -26.45 -20.34 -41.27
C GLN A 127 -25.61 -19.11 -41.65
N GLU A 128 -26.13 -18.23 -42.52
CA GLU A 128 -25.48 -17.00 -42.92
C GLU A 128 -25.38 -16.01 -41.72
N ASN A 129 -26.46 -15.87 -40.95
CA ASN A 129 -26.48 -15.05 -39.73
C ASN A 129 -25.52 -15.60 -38.65
N PHE A 130 -25.49 -16.90 -38.43
CA PHE A 130 -24.62 -17.58 -37.49
C PHE A 130 -23.15 -17.39 -37.88
N ARG A 131 -22.83 -17.52 -39.17
CA ARG A 131 -21.47 -17.26 -39.70
C ARG A 131 -21.07 -15.77 -39.56
N ARG A 132 -21.98 -14.84 -39.91
CA ARG A 132 -21.74 -13.39 -39.81
C ARG A 132 -21.49 -12.96 -38.37
N LEU A 133 -22.14 -13.58 -37.41
CA LEU A 133 -21.98 -13.32 -35.95
C LEU A 133 -20.88 -14.17 -35.31
N GLU A 134 -20.04 -14.82 -36.14
CA GLU A 134 -18.90 -15.64 -35.69
C GLU A 134 -19.31 -16.79 -34.75
N GLY A 135 -20.47 -17.40 -34.96
CA GLY A 135 -21.01 -18.47 -34.11
C GLY A 135 -20.09 -19.69 -33.99
N TYR A 136 -19.33 -20.01 -35.01
CA TYR A 136 -18.35 -21.12 -34.97
C TYR A 136 -17.15 -20.88 -34.05
N SER A 137 -16.92 -19.66 -33.58
CA SER A 137 -15.82 -19.32 -32.66
C SER A 137 -16.24 -19.22 -31.18
N ILE A 138 -17.51 -19.51 -30.85
CA ILE A 138 -18.06 -19.38 -29.51
C ILE A 138 -17.22 -20.17 -28.51
N ASP A 139 -17.00 -21.46 -28.74
CA ASP A 139 -16.30 -22.34 -27.80
C ASP A 139 -14.83 -21.91 -27.59
N LEU A 140 -14.19 -21.40 -28.67
CA LEU A 140 -12.84 -20.84 -28.59
C LEU A 140 -12.82 -19.57 -27.73
N LYS A 141 -13.79 -18.66 -27.93
CA LYS A 141 -13.91 -17.41 -27.15
C LYS A 141 -14.15 -17.71 -25.66
N ILE A 142 -15.06 -18.63 -25.35
CA ILE A 142 -15.35 -19.05 -23.97
C ILE A 142 -14.09 -19.63 -23.34
N THR A 143 -13.44 -20.59 -23.99
CA THR A 143 -12.23 -21.25 -23.50
C THR A 143 -11.08 -20.23 -23.28
N SER A 144 -10.90 -19.29 -24.20
CA SER A 144 -9.87 -18.25 -24.08
C SER A 144 -10.08 -17.36 -22.86
N VAL A 145 -11.31 -16.89 -22.62
CA VAL A 145 -11.64 -16.03 -21.47
C VAL A 145 -11.53 -16.80 -20.16
N LEU A 146 -12.05 -18.05 -20.10
CA LEU A 146 -11.97 -18.89 -18.90
C LEU A 146 -10.52 -19.20 -18.52
N ARG A 147 -9.66 -19.57 -19.50
CA ARG A 147 -8.23 -19.80 -19.25
C ARG A 147 -7.51 -18.52 -18.81
N GLY A 148 -7.82 -17.39 -19.43
CA GLY A 148 -7.26 -16.10 -19.03
C GLY A 148 -7.60 -15.72 -17.60
N LEU A 149 -8.77 -16.11 -17.11
CA LEU A 149 -9.18 -15.91 -15.71
C LEU A 149 -8.69 -17.02 -14.76
N GLY A 150 -7.84 -17.94 -15.25
CA GLY A 150 -7.15 -18.95 -14.44
C GLY A 150 -7.90 -20.27 -14.26
N PHE A 151 -8.99 -20.52 -15.01
CA PHE A 151 -9.66 -21.83 -14.99
C PHE A 151 -8.89 -22.87 -15.79
N SER A 152 -8.75 -24.07 -15.26
CA SER A 152 -8.17 -25.20 -15.99
C SER A 152 -9.23 -25.88 -16.88
N PRO A 153 -8.82 -26.60 -17.93
CA PRO A 153 -9.76 -27.40 -18.71
C PRO A 153 -10.58 -28.41 -17.88
N ASP A 154 -9.98 -28.94 -16.80
CA ASP A 154 -10.63 -29.89 -15.89
C ASP A 154 -11.75 -29.24 -15.05
N ASP A 155 -11.84 -27.92 -15.03
CA ASP A 155 -12.86 -27.17 -14.32
C ASP A 155 -14.12 -26.93 -15.14
N PHE A 156 -14.07 -27.10 -16.46
CA PHE A 156 -15.12 -26.67 -17.39
C PHE A 156 -16.44 -27.45 -17.20
N ASP A 157 -16.35 -28.72 -16.86
CA ASP A 157 -17.51 -29.60 -16.62
C ASP A 157 -17.97 -29.60 -15.17
N LYS A 158 -17.29 -28.86 -14.26
CA LYS A 158 -17.69 -28.78 -12.86
C LYS A 158 -18.91 -27.89 -12.69
N PRO A 159 -19.86 -28.27 -11.78
CA PRO A 159 -20.98 -27.40 -11.43
C PRO A 159 -20.47 -26.06 -10.86
N SER A 160 -21.04 -24.94 -11.34
CA SER A 160 -20.64 -23.58 -10.94
C SER A 160 -20.79 -23.32 -9.44
N GLU A 161 -21.71 -24.00 -8.77
CA GLU A 161 -21.97 -23.93 -7.32
C GLU A 161 -20.86 -24.56 -6.46
N THR A 162 -20.03 -25.43 -7.04
CA THR A 162 -18.91 -26.06 -6.31
C THR A 162 -17.71 -25.15 -6.13
N PHE A 163 -17.69 -24.02 -6.84
CA PHE A 163 -16.62 -23.04 -6.78
C PHE A 163 -16.77 -22.11 -5.57
N SER A 164 -15.65 -21.71 -4.97
CA SER A 164 -15.64 -20.72 -3.89
C SER A 164 -16.14 -19.34 -4.37
N GLY A 165 -16.55 -18.47 -3.45
CA GLY A 165 -17.07 -17.13 -3.77
C GLY A 165 -16.14 -16.32 -4.71
N GLY A 166 -14.83 -16.37 -4.50
CA GLY A 166 -13.87 -15.70 -5.39
C GLY A 166 -13.85 -16.27 -6.81
N TRP A 167 -14.03 -17.59 -6.96
CA TRP A 167 -14.15 -18.23 -8.26
C TRP A 167 -15.51 -17.95 -8.91
N GLN A 168 -16.59 -17.86 -8.14
CA GLN A 168 -17.89 -17.44 -8.67
C GLN A 168 -17.87 -16.01 -9.21
N MET A 169 -17.09 -15.10 -8.56
CA MET A 169 -16.83 -13.76 -9.11
C MET A 169 -16.10 -13.81 -10.45
N ARG A 170 -15.13 -14.71 -10.61
CA ARG A 170 -14.45 -14.91 -11.91
C ARG A 170 -15.40 -15.44 -12.98
N ILE A 171 -16.35 -16.31 -12.61
CA ILE A 171 -17.42 -16.78 -13.54
C ILE A 171 -18.30 -15.61 -13.99
N ALA A 172 -18.74 -14.75 -13.05
CA ALA A 172 -19.52 -13.56 -13.36
C ALA A 172 -18.76 -12.59 -14.27
N LEU A 173 -17.47 -12.38 -13.98
CA LEU A 173 -16.58 -11.55 -14.83
C LEU A 173 -16.44 -12.18 -16.24
N ALA A 174 -16.18 -13.48 -16.34
CA ALA A 174 -16.09 -14.18 -17.64
C ALA A 174 -17.34 -13.96 -18.49
N LYS A 175 -18.51 -14.18 -17.90
CA LYS A 175 -19.81 -14.00 -18.56
C LYS A 175 -20.00 -12.56 -19.04
N LEU A 176 -19.63 -11.59 -18.21
CA LEU A 176 -19.72 -10.18 -18.52
C LEU A 176 -18.77 -9.80 -19.68
N LEU A 177 -17.51 -10.25 -19.66
CA LEU A 177 -16.53 -10.00 -20.72
C LEU A 177 -16.95 -10.63 -22.04
N LEU A 178 -17.52 -11.85 -22.01
CA LEU A 178 -18.02 -12.56 -23.20
C LEU A 178 -19.24 -11.86 -23.82
N THR A 179 -20.11 -11.25 -23.00
CA THR A 179 -21.28 -10.49 -23.49
C THR A 179 -20.90 -9.23 -24.27
N ARG A 180 -19.69 -8.66 -24.04
CA ARG A 180 -19.15 -7.45 -24.67
C ARG A 180 -20.13 -6.27 -24.70
N PRO A 181 -20.62 -5.79 -23.52
CA PRO A 181 -21.56 -4.67 -23.48
C PRO A 181 -20.91 -3.37 -24.02
N GLY A 182 -21.75 -2.46 -24.55
CA GLY A 182 -21.31 -1.16 -25.04
C GLY A 182 -20.84 -0.20 -23.95
N LEU A 183 -21.20 -0.47 -22.67
CA LEU A 183 -20.63 0.15 -21.48
C LEU A 183 -20.34 -0.95 -20.46
N LEU A 184 -19.07 -1.09 -20.08
CA LEU A 184 -18.61 -2.05 -19.08
C LEU A 184 -18.31 -1.32 -17.77
N LEU A 185 -19.01 -1.71 -16.69
CA LEU A 185 -18.86 -1.15 -15.36
C LEU A 185 -18.27 -2.21 -14.42
N LEU A 186 -17.07 -1.96 -13.89
CA LEU A 186 -16.35 -2.90 -13.05
C LEU A 186 -16.09 -2.29 -11.67
N ASP A 187 -16.60 -2.92 -10.63
CA ASP A 187 -16.37 -2.52 -9.24
C ASP A 187 -15.41 -3.51 -8.58
N GLU A 188 -14.15 -3.10 -8.39
CA GLU A 188 -13.05 -3.89 -7.83
C GLU A 188 -12.81 -5.25 -8.52
N PRO A 189 -12.66 -5.29 -9.87
CA PRO A 189 -12.52 -6.56 -10.59
C PRO A 189 -11.24 -7.32 -10.26
N THR A 190 -10.24 -6.66 -9.70
CA THR A 190 -8.94 -7.24 -9.35
C THR A 190 -8.95 -8.00 -8.02
N ASN A 191 -9.97 -7.80 -7.18
CA ASN A 191 -10.16 -8.59 -5.97
C ASN A 191 -10.36 -10.05 -6.35
N HIS A 192 -9.81 -11.01 -5.76
CA HIS A 192 -9.92 -12.46 -6.08
C HIS A 192 -9.17 -12.94 -7.33
N LEU A 193 -8.48 -12.07 -8.08
CA LEU A 193 -7.61 -12.48 -9.19
C LEU A 193 -6.18 -12.65 -8.68
N ASP A 194 -5.52 -13.72 -9.11
CA ASP A 194 -4.08 -13.85 -8.97
C ASP A 194 -3.34 -12.97 -10.00
N LEU A 195 -2.04 -12.87 -9.87
CA LEU A 195 -1.23 -11.98 -10.71
C LEU A 195 -1.32 -12.31 -12.20
N GLU A 196 -1.44 -13.60 -12.56
CA GLU A 196 -1.55 -14.04 -13.97
C GLU A 196 -2.89 -13.64 -14.58
N ALA A 197 -4.00 -13.89 -13.86
CA ALA A 197 -5.33 -13.50 -14.30
C ALA A 197 -5.50 -11.97 -14.37
N ARG A 198 -4.83 -11.20 -13.48
CA ARG A 198 -4.79 -9.73 -13.56
C ARG A 198 -4.09 -9.25 -14.82
N ASN A 199 -2.91 -9.80 -15.13
CA ASN A 199 -2.15 -9.43 -16.34
C ASN A 199 -2.99 -9.66 -17.58
N TRP A 200 -3.66 -10.82 -17.67
CA TRP A 200 -4.54 -11.14 -18.77
C TRP A 200 -5.73 -10.17 -18.86
N LEU A 201 -6.34 -9.81 -17.71
CA LEU A 201 -7.47 -8.86 -17.68
C LEU A 201 -7.02 -7.45 -18.11
N GLU A 202 -5.81 -7.01 -17.75
CA GLU A 202 -5.22 -5.75 -18.22
C GLU A 202 -5.13 -5.71 -19.75
N GLU A 203 -4.54 -6.74 -20.35
CA GLU A 203 -4.42 -6.84 -21.80
C GLU A 203 -5.80 -6.87 -22.48
N TYR A 204 -6.74 -7.64 -21.92
CA TYR A 204 -8.09 -7.72 -22.47
C TYR A 204 -8.84 -6.38 -22.43
N LEU A 205 -8.74 -5.62 -21.31
CA LEU A 205 -9.41 -4.33 -21.17
C LEU A 205 -8.70 -3.21 -21.94
N ALA A 206 -7.39 -3.30 -22.13
CA ALA A 206 -6.66 -2.37 -23.00
C ALA A 206 -7.18 -2.40 -24.44
N ASP A 207 -7.53 -3.59 -24.95
CA ASP A 207 -8.05 -3.79 -26.30
C ASP A 207 -9.59 -3.80 -26.40
N TYR A 208 -10.29 -3.52 -25.27
CA TYR A 208 -11.76 -3.58 -25.25
C TYR A 208 -12.37 -2.56 -26.22
N PRO A 209 -13.34 -2.94 -27.07
CA PRO A 209 -13.81 -2.08 -28.17
C PRO A 209 -14.73 -0.92 -27.73
N HIS A 210 -15.28 -0.96 -26.52
CA HIS A 210 -16.27 -0.02 -26.02
C HIS A 210 -15.80 0.70 -24.75
N ALA A 211 -16.67 1.56 -24.19
CA ALA A 211 -16.36 2.29 -22.95
C ALA A 211 -16.25 1.37 -21.75
N VAL A 212 -15.26 1.65 -20.91
CA VAL A 212 -15.02 0.95 -19.63
C VAL A 212 -14.95 1.97 -18.51
N ILE A 213 -15.72 1.76 -17.46
CA ILE A 213 -15.58 2.49 -16.20
C ILE A 213 -15.22 1.50 -15.12
N LEU A 214 -14.13 1.76 -14.41
CA LEU A 214 -13.64 0.85 -13.39
C LEU A 214 -13.30 1.54 -12.09
N VAL A 215 -13.57 0.86 -10.99
CA VAL A 215 -13.06 1.17 -9.66
C VAL A 215 -12.03 0.11 -9.35
N SER A 216 -10.83 0.49 -8.98
CA SER A 216 -9.80 -0.45 -8.51
C SER A 216 -8.89 0.20 -7.48
N HIS A 217 -8.39 -0.63 -6.57
CA HIS A 217 -7.36 -0.29 -5.60
C HIS A 217 -5.98 -0.86 -5.99
N ASP A 218 -5.80 -1.21 -7.26
CA ASP A 218 -4.52 -1.63 -7.85
C ASP A 218 -3.98 -0.54 -8.78
N ARG A 219 -2.86 0.10 -8.39
CA ARG A 219 -2.24 1.21 -9.13
C ARG A 219 -1.73 0.80 -10.50
N PHE A 220 -1.05 -0.34 -10.58
CA PHE A 220 -0.52 -0.82 -11.84
C PHE A 220 -1.63 -1.16 -12.84
N PHE A 221 -2.72 -1.77 -12.34
CA PHE A 221 -3.89 -2.04 -13.14
C PHE A 221 -4.53 -0.75 -13.68
N LEU A 222 -4.67 0.26 -12.83
CA LEU A 222 -5.17 1.57 -13.27
C LEU A 222 -4.23 2.21 -14.30
N ASP A 223 -2.91 2.20 -14.07
CA ASP A 223 -1.93 2.78 -14.99
C ASP A 223 -1.92 2.08 -16.36
N ALA A 224 -2.16 0.77 -16.39
CA ALA A 224 -2.17 0.00 -17.63
C ALA A 224 -3.46 0.17 -18.46
N VAL A 225 -4.62 0.33 -17.79
CA VAL A 225 -5.92 0.28 -18.46
C VAL A 225 -6.51 1.66 -18.72
N VAL A 226 -6.39 2.61 -17.75
CA VAL A 226 -7.17 3.87 -17.83
C VAL A 226 -6.47 4.95 -18.66
N THR A 227 -7.30 5.76 -19.33
CA THR A 227 -6.86 6.93 -20.10
C THR A 227 -7.35 8.24 -19.48
N ARG A 228 -8.28 8.16 -18.53
CA ARG A 228 -8.83 9.29 -17.77
C ARG A 228 -9.19 8.82 -16.36
N ILE A 229 -8.86 9.63 -15.36
CA ILE A 229 -9.31 9.43 -13.98
C ILE A 229 -10.37 10.46 -13.64
N THR A 230 -11.50 10.02 -13.08
CA THR A 230 -12.54 10.89 -12.52
C THR A 230 -12.53 10.74 -11.00
N GLU A 231 -12.12 11.79 -10.31
CA GLU A 231 -12.10 11.83 -8.84
C GLU A 231 -13.45 12.27 -8.29
N ILE A 232 -13.99 11.48 -7.35
CA ILE A 232 -15.16 11.86 -6.55
C ILE A 232 -14.67 12.51 -5.26
N GLY A 233 -14.73 13.83 -5.19
CA GLY A 233 -14.29 14.60 -4.03
C GLY A 233 -15.20 15.80 -3.77
N LEU A 234 -15.44 16.16 -2.50
CA LEU A 234 -16.31 17.27 -2.11
C LEU A 234 -17.68 17.26 -2.81
N ARG A 235 -18.27 16.07 -2.98
CA ARG A 235 -19.57 15.82 -3.64
C ARG A 235 -19.62 16.15 -5.13
N LYS A 236 -18.47 16.38 -5.77
CA LYS A 236 -18.32 16.72 -7.18
C LYS A 236 -17.44 15.71 -7.90
N LEU A 237 -17.56 15.68 -9.23
CA LEU A 237 -16.66 14.95 -10.10
C LEU A 237 -15.59 15.89 -10.67
N THR A 238 -14.37 15.44 -10.69
CA THR A 238 -13.25 16.16 -11.31
C THR A 238 -12.50 15.19 -12.20
N ASP A 239 -12.37 15.56 -13.47
CA ASP A 239 -11.67 14.77 -14.47
C ASP A 239 -10.21 15.17 -14.57
N TYR A 240 -9.35 14.16 -14.71
CA TYR A 240 -7.93 14.28 -14.97
C TYR A 240 -7.58 13.41 -16.18
N ALA A 241 -6.97 14.00 -17.19
CA ALA A 241 -6.51 13.28 -18.36
C ALA A 241 -5.24 12.48 -18.02
N GLY A 242 -5.14 11.26 -18.55
CA GLY A 242 -4.00 10.40 -18.35
C GLY A 242 -4.24 9.22 -17.42
N ASN A 243 -3.17 8.53 -17.06
CA ASN A 243 -3.18 7.35 -16.20
C ASN A 243 -3.20 7.74 -14.70
N TYR A 244 -3.17 6.74 -13.82
CA TYR A 244 -3.24 6.98 -12.38
C TYR A 244 -2.00 7.71 -11.84
N SER A 245 -0.82 7.43 -12.35
CA SER A 245 0.42 8.09 -11.96
C SER A 245 0.44 9.58 -12.35
N GLU A 246 -0.11 9.93 -13.52
CA GLU A 246 -0.27 11.31 -13.97
C GLU A 246 -1.32 12.04 -13.14
N TYR A 247 -2.45 11.38 -12.84
CA TYR A 247 -3.48 11.89 -11.95
C TYR A 247 -2.91 12.30 -10.58
N LEU A 248 -2.08 11.44 -9.94
CA LEU A 248 -1.50 11.77 -8.65
C LEU A 248 -0.69 13.07 -8.70
N LYS A 249 0.16 13.24 -9.73
CA LYS A 249 0.97 14.46 -9.92
C LYS A 249 0.11 15.71 -10.11
N GLU A 250 -0.93 15.59 -10.96
CA GLU A 250 -1.82 16.72 -11.25
C GLU A 250 -2.70 17.08 -10.05
N ARG A 251 -3.19 16.04 -9.32
CA ARG A 251 -3.95 16.22 -8.08
C ARG A 251 -3.12 16.98 -7.03
N ASP A 252 -1.88 16.56 -6.80
CA ASP A 252 -0.99 17.19 -5.82
C ASP A 252 -0.69 18.65 -6.21
N ALA A 253 -0.41 18.91 -7.48
CA ALA A 253 -0.21 20.27 -7.99
C ALA A 253 -1.49 21.14 -7.86
N ARG A 254 -2.69 20.55 -8.06
CA ARG A 254 -3.97 21.22 -7.88
C ARG A 254 -4.25 21.51 -6.40
N MET A 255 -3.96 20.56 -5.53
CA MET A 255 -4.12 20.73 -4.08
C MET A 255 -3.24 21.86 -3.55
N GLU A 256 -2.00 21.95 -4.02
CA GLU A 256 -1.10 23.04 -3.64
C GLU A 256 -1.62 24.41 -4.09
N ARG A 257 -2.13 24.51 -5.32
CA ARG A 257 -2.79 25.75 -5.80
C ARG A 257 -4.01 26.11 -4.96
N LEU A 258 -4.83 25.11 -4.57
CA LEU A 258 -6.02 25.35 -3.72
C LEU A 258 -5.60 25.83 -2.32
N ARG A 259 -4.51 25.28 -1.75
CA ARG A 259 -3.96 25.74 -0.46
C ARG A 259 -3.53 27.20 -0.54
N GLN A 260 -2.80 27.54 -1.60
CA GLN A 260 -2.36 28.94 -1.82
C GLN A 260 -3.56 29.88 -1.96
N GLN A 261 -4.55 29.50 -2.77
CA GLN A 261 -5.76 30.30 -2.94
C GLN A 261 -6.54 30.47 -1.62
N LYS A 262 -6.62 29.42 -0.80
CA LYS A 262 -7.25 29.51 0.51
C LYS A 262 -6.47 30.43 1.44
N HIS A 263 -5.15 30.32 1.50
CA HIS A 263 -4.31 31.20 2.29
C HIS A 263 -4.50 32.66 1.89
N ASP A 264 -4.49 32.96 0.58
CA ASP A 264 -4.72 34.31 0.06
C ASP A 264 -6.12 34.82 0.43
N GLN A 265 -7.15 33.94 0.39
CA GLN A 265 -8.53 34.28 0.80
C GLN A 265 -8.63 34.52 2.31
N ASP A 266 -8.01 33.67 3.13
CA ASP A 266 -7.99 33.80 4.59
C ASP A 266 -7.29 35.13 4.99
N ASP A 267 -6.17 35.47 4.36
CA ASP A 267 -5.47 36.75 4.53
C ASP A 267 -6.37 37.96 4.16
N GLU A 268 -7.13 37.84 3.06
CA GLU A 268 -8.05 38.90 2.66
C GLU A 268 -9.19 39.08 3.67
N ILE A 269 -9.77 37.97 4.15
CA ILE A 269 -10.79 37.96 5.19
C ILE A 269 -10.25 38.60 6.47
N GLU A 270 -9.05 38.24 6.90
CA GLU A 270 -8.41 38.80 8.11
C GLU A 270 -8.18 40.30 7.99
N ARG A 271 -7.67 40.76 6.83
CA ARG A 271 -7.53 42.22 6.55
C ARG A 271 -8.88 42.96 6.58
N MET A 272 -9.95 42.37 6.02
CA MET A 272 -11.29 42.95 6.08
C MET A 272 -11.81 42.99 7.52
N GLN A 273 -11.66 41.92 8.29
CA GLN A 273 -12.04 41.87 9.71
C GLN A 273 -11.27 42.89 10.55
N ALA A 274 -9.96 43.03 10.36
CA ALA A 274 -9.12 44.00 11.05
C ALA A 274 -9.61 45.44 10.76
N PHE A 275 -9.95 45.74 9.47
CA PHE A 275 -10.52 47.02 9.11
C PHE A 275 -11.87 47.27 9.77
N ILE A 276 -12.79 46.29 9.76
CA ILE A 276 -14.11 46.38 10.39
C ILE A 276 -13.95 46.64 11.88
N ASN A 277 -13.11 45.86 12.58
CA ASN A 277 -12.88 45.97 14.02
C ASN A 277 -12.30 47.38 14.38
N ARG A 278 -11.36 47.88 13.59
CA ARG A 278 -10.71 49.18 13.83
C ARG A 278 -11.63 50.36 13.67
N PHE A 279 -12.56 50.31 12.68
CA PHE A 279 -13.39 51.42 12.30
C PHE A 279 -14.88 51.27 12.65
N ARG A 280 -15.28 50.19 13.32
CA ARG A 280 -16.69 49.85 13.66
C ARG A 280 -17.43 50.96 14.40
N TYR A 281 -16.71 51.71 15.24
CA TYR A 281 -17.30 52.76 16.09
C TYR A 281 -17.17 54.19 15.53
N GLN A 282 -16.58 54.35 14.33
CA GLN A 282 -16.41 55.66 13.70
C GLN A 282 -17.56 56.00 12.76
N ALA A 283 -18.39 56.98 13.09
CA ALA A 283 -19.54 57.38 12.31
C ALA A 283 -19.19 57.76 10.86
N THR A 284 -18.03 58.43 10.67
CA THR A 284 -17.54 58.85 9.33
C THR A 284 -17.12 57.69 8.43
N LYS A 285 -16.89 56.50 8.99
CA LYS A 285 -16.47 55.27 8.27
C LYS A 285 -17.58 54.23 8.17
N ALA A 286 -18.78 54.50 8.74
CA ALA A 286 -19.88 53.52 8.82
C ALA A 286 -20.26 52.92 7.46
N ALA A 287 -20.36 53.74 6.39
CA ALA A 287 -20.69 53.26 5.04
C ALA A 287 -19.60 52.31 4.48
N GLN A 288 -18.32 52.62 4.73
CA GLN A 288 -17.20 51.76 4.29
C GLN A 288 -17.15 50.42 5.08
N VAL A 289 -17.42 50.45 6.36
CA VAL A 289 -17.51 49.26 7.22
C VAL A 289 -18.66 48.35 6.75
N GLN A 290 -19.87 48.92 6.50
CA GLN A 290 -20.99 48.14 5.96
C GLN A 290 -20.70 47.52 4.59
N SER A 291 -20.03 48.28 3.71
CA SER A 291 -19.61 47.75 2.40
C SER A 291 -18.66 46.55 2.57
N ARG A 292 -17.68 46.62 3.48
CA ARG A 292 -16.75 45.52 3.75
C ARG A 292 -17.43 44.28 4.38
N ILE A 293 -18.40 44.49 5.28
CA ILE A 293 -19.20 43.38 5.84
C ILE A 293 -19.97 42.69 4.72
N LYS A 294 -20.65 43.42 3.84
CA LYS A 294 -21.35 42.83 2.69
C LYS A 294 -20.42 42.12 1.70
N MET A 295 -19.19 42.58 1.54
CA MET A 295 -18.20 41.89 0.73
C MET A 295 -17.78 40.56 1.39
N MET A 296 -17.53 40.57 2.71
CA MET A 296 -17.17 39.39 3.47
C MET A 296 -18.29 38.34 3.48
N GLU A 297 -19.56 38.74 3.59
CA GLU A 297 -20.73 37.84 3.52
C GLU A 297 -20.89 37.16 2.15
N LYS A 298 -20.33 37.74 1.09
CA LYS A 298 -20.36 37.16 -0.27
C LYS A 298 -19.21 36.21 -0.57
N ILE A 299 -18.19 36.17 0.27
CA ILE A 299 -17.05 35.27 0.08
C ILE A 299 -17.52 33.85 0.40
N VAL A 300 -17.44 32.97 -0.58
CA VAL A 300 -17.63 31.53 -0.39
C VAL A 300 -16.30 30.94 0.06
N PRO A 301 -16.23 30.37 1.28
CA PRO A 301 -14.99 29.77 1.76
C PRO A 301 -14.51 28.66 0.84
N ILE A 302 -13.22 28.63 0.53
CA ILE A 302 -12.60 27.54 -0.22
C ILE A 302 -12.48 26.35 0.71
N GLU A 303 -13.22 25.28 0.41
CA GLU A 303 -13.12 24.02 1.11
C GLU A 303 -11.95 23.21 0.55
N ILE A 304 -11.00 22.84 1.41
CA ILE A 304 -9.92 21.93 1.07
C ILE A 304 -10.23 20.59 1.73
N PRO A 305 -10.14 19.46 1.01
CA PRO A 305 -10.21 18.14 1.63
C PRO A 305 -9.20 18.03 2.77
N ALA A 306 -9.62 17.46 3.89
CA ALA A 306 -8.74 17.29 5.04
C ALA A 306 -7.48 16.51 4.62
N GLU A 307 -6.33 17.11 4.85
CA GLU A 307 -5.05 16.46 4.57
C GLU A 307 -4.81 15.34 5.59
N ARG A 308 -4.50 14.17 5.09
CA ARG A 308 -4.14 13.05 5.95
C ARG A 308 -2.70 13.24 6.38
N LYS A 309 -2.47 13.52 7.66
CA LYS A 309 -1.13 13.56 8.22
C LYS A 309 -0.52 12.15 8.11
N ARG A 310 0.62 12.03 7.45
CA ARG A 310 1.41 10.81 7.48
C ARG A 310 1.83 10.54 8.92
N VAL A 311 1.48 9.38 9.44
CA VAL A 311 1.84 8.96 10.80
C VAL A 311 2.95 7.94 10.68
N HIS A 312 4.18 8.32 11.07
CA HIS A 312 5.26 7.37 11.22
C HIS A 312 4.93 6.36 12.32
N PHE A 313 4.89 5.10 11.97
CA PHE A 313 4.62 4.03 12.90
C PHE A 313 5.94 3.54 13.53
N THR A 314 6.05 3.67 14.85
CA THR A 314 7.19 3.13 15.59
C THR A 314 6.82 1.77 16.18
N PHE A 315 7.48 0.70 15.71
CA PHE A 315 7.26 -0.63 16.25
C PHE A 315 7.72 -0.74 17.69
N PRO A 316 7.00 -1.54 18.53
CA PRO A 316 7.47 -1.85 19.86
C PRO A 316 8.84 -2.51 19.82
N PRO A 317 9.76 -2.16 20.74
CA PRO A 317 11.09 -2.75 20.76
C PRO A 317 11.01 -4.26 21.02
N CYS A 318 11.71 -5.03 20.20
CA CYS A 318 11.78 -6.48 20.28
C CYS A 318 13.24 -6.96 20.25
N ALA A 319 13.52 -8.09 20.91
CA ALA A 319 14.84 -8.73 20.88
C ALA A 319 15.16 -9.19 19.43
N LYS A 320 16.41 -9.03 19.01
CA LYS A 320 16.85 -9.49 17.69
C LYS A 320 16.88 -11.02 17.65
N SER A 321 16.30 -11.63 16.62
CA SER A 321 16.37 -13.08 16.37
C SER A 321 17.79 -13.55 16.02
N GLY A 322 18.02 -14.86 16.07
CA GLY A 322 19.22 -15.50 15.51
C GLY A 322 19.37 -15.23 14.01
N ARG A 323 20.47 -15.75 13.38
CA ARG A 323 20.69 -15.59 11.94
C ARG A 323 19.64 -16.36 11.13
N THR A 324 19.42 -17.62 11.44
CA THR A 324 18.33 -18.42 10.88
C THR A 324 17.07 -18.14 11.68
N VAL A 325 16.00 -17.76 10.99
CA VAL A 325 14.70 -17.45 11.59
C VAL A 325 13.78 -18.66 11.48
N LEU A 326 13.56 -19.18 10.28
CA LEU A 326 12.72 -20.36 10.03
C LEU A 326 13.39 -21.24 9.00
N ASP A 327 13.32 -22.55 9.20
CA ASP A 327 13.89 -23.55 8.31
C ASP A 327 12.91 -24.71 8.13
N LEU A 328 12.46 -24.94 6.92
CA LEU A 328 11.64 -26.08 6.51
C LEU A 328 12.49 -27.00 5.66
N ARG A 329 12.55 -28.28 6.01
CA ARG A 329 13.35 -29.28 5.29
C ARG A 329 12.53 -30.49 4.88
N GLU A 330 12.59 -30.77 3.58
CA GLU A 330 11.93 -31.93 2.95
C GLU A 330 10.46 -32.07 3.34
N VAL A 331 9.78 -30.89 3.37
CA VAL A 331 8.41 -30.81 3.83
C VAL A 331 7.46 -31.39 2.79
N HIS A 332 6.63 -32.34 3.24
CA HIS A 332 5.51 -32.90 2.49
C HIS A 332 4.20 -32.50 3.15
N LYS A 333 3.23 -32.04 2.35
CA LYS A 333 1.89 -31.68 2.81
C LYS A 333 0.85 -32.04 1.79
N ALA A 334 -0.20 -32.76 2.23
CA ALA A 334 -1.33 -33.15 1.39
C ALA A 334 -2.66 -32.93 2.11
N TYR A 335 -3.71 -32.71 1.36
CA TYR A 335 -5.10 -32.65 1.82
C TYR A 335 -5.91 -33.68 1.03
N GLY A 336 -6.22 -34.81 1.68
CA GLY A 336 -6.80 -35.97 1.00
C GLY A 336 -5.87 -36.44 -0.13
N ASP A 337 -6.36 -36.56 -1.34
CA ASP A 337 -5.59 -37.00 -2.51
C ASP A 337 -4.73 -35.90 -3.15
N ARG A 338 -4.90 -34.64 -2.71
CA ARG A 338 -4.20 -33.49 -3.28
C ARG A 338 -2.90 -33.22 -2.54
N VAL A 339 -1.77 -33.50 -3.19
CA VAL A 339 -0.46 -33.11 -2.70
C VAL A 339 -0.21 -31.64 -3.00
N VAL A 340 0.07 -30.83 -1.96
CA VAL A 340 0.38 -29.40 -2.07
C VAL A 340 1.87 -29.15 -2.13
N PHE A 341 2.64 -29.85 -1.29
CA PHE A 341 4.10 -29.79 -1.28
C PHE A 341 4.70 -31.21 -1.25
N ASP A 342 5.75 -31.41 -2.04
CA ASP A 342 6.53 -32.65 -2.03
C ASP A 342 8.02 -32.33 -1.91
N ARG A 343 8.56 -32.58 -0.70
CA ARG A 343 9.95 -32.31 -0.32
C ARG A 343 10.40 -30.86 -0.49
N ALA A 344 9.51 -29.93 -0.25
CA ALA A 344 9.82 -28.49 -0.32
C ALA A 344 10.85 -28.10 0.77
N ASN A 345 11.78 -27.22 0.40
CA ASN A 345 12.80 -26.69 1.30
C ASN A 345 12.74 -25.17 1.28
N VAL A 346 12.57 -24.57 2.47
CA VAL A 346 12.53 -23.10 2.62
C VAL A 346 13.43 -22.69 3.77
N HIS A 347 14.39 -21.83 3.49
CA HIS A 347 15.31 -21.29 4.48
C HIS A 347 15.19 -19.76 4.55
N ILE A 348 14.93 -19.23 5.75
CA ILE A 348 14.67 -17.82 6.00
C ILE A 348 15.69 -17.28 7.00
N GLU A 349 16.41 -16.25 6.60
CA GLU A 349 17.39 -15.55 7.43
C GLU A 349 16.79 -14.25 8.03
N ARG A 350 17.43 -13.76 9.09
CA ARG A 350 17.07 -12.51 9.72
C ARG A 350 17.20 -11.32 8.77
N GLY A 351 16.16 -10.50 8.71
CA GLY A 351 16.10 -9.32 7.84
C GLY A 351 15.67 -9.62 6.42
N ASP A 352 15.33 -10.88 6.10
CA ASP A 352 14.74 -11.21 4.81
C ASP A 352 13.36 -10.59 4.69
N ARG A 353 13.05 -10.09 3.49
CA ARG A 353 11.73 -9.61 3.08
C ARG A 353 11.28 -10.45 1.90
N ILE A 354 10.43 -11.44 2.17
CA ILE A 354 10.09 -12.51 1.23
C ILE A 354 8.64 -12.37 0.80
N ALA A 355 8.41 -12.21 -0.51
CA ALA A 355 7.08 -12.32 -1.10
C ALA A 355 6.83 -13.76 -1.57
N LEU A 356 5.69 -14.33 -1.19
CA LEU A 356 5.21 -15.61 -1.70
C LEU A 356 4.27 -15.37 -2.88
N ILE A 357 4.61 -15.91 -4.05
CA ILE A 357 3.88 -15.74 -5.30
C ILE A 357 3.48 -17.11 -5.86
N GLY A 358 2.43 -17.16 -6.65
CA GLY A 358 1.94 -18.37 -7.33
C GLY A 358 0.43 -18.30 -7.56
N PRO A 359 -0.12 -19.20 -8.39
CA PRO A 359 -1.54 -19.23 -8.70
C PRO A 359 -2.40 -19.49 -7.45
N ASN A 360 -3.69 -19.18 -7.55
CA ASN A 360 -4.61 -19.46 -6.47
C ASN A 360 -4.77 -20.98 -6.27
N GLY A 361 -4.69 -21.40 -5.00
CA GLY A 361 -4.72 -22.82 -4.65
C GLY A 361 -3.38 -23.56 -4.79
N ALA A 362 -2.26 -22.87 -5.12
CA ALA A 362 -0.92 -23.44 -5.19
C ALA A 362 -0.31 -23.80 -3.82
N GLY A 363 -0.91 -23.34 -2.70
CA GLY A 363 -0.44 -23.64 -1.37
C GLY A 363 0.20 -22.47 -0.61
N LYS A 364 0.05 -21.22 -1.08
CA LYS A 364 0.61 -20.01 -0.42
C LYS A 364 0.22 -19.93 1.07
N SER A 365 -1.07 -19.96 1.39
CA SER A 365 -1.56 -19.92 2.77
C SER A 365 -1.20 -21.18 3.56
N THR A 366 -1.06 -22.34 2.91
CA THR A 366 -0.58 -23.57 3.55
C THR A 366 0.87 -23.41 4.00
N LEU A 367 1.74 -22.85 3.13
CA LEU A 367 3.12 -22.54 3.50
C LEU A 367 3.19 -21.53 4.66
N MET A 368 2.35 -20.48 4.62
CA MET A 368 2.27 -19.49 5.71
C MET A 368 1.87 -20.12 7.04
N ARG A 369 0.86 -21.03 7.05
CA ARG A 369 0.45 -21.77 8.25
C ARG A 369 1.53 -22.70 8.75
N MET A 370 2.27 -23.36 7.86
CA MET A 370 3.43 -24.18 8.27
C MET A 370 4.56 -23.34 8.81
N LEU A 371 4.90 -22.20 8.19
CA LEU A 371 5.92 -21.28 8.70
C LEU A 371 5.55 -20.68 10.05
N SER A 372 4.27 -20.33 10.26
CA SER A 372 3.79 -19.81 11.56
C SER A 372 3.72 -20.88 12.66
N GLY A 373 3.74 -22.17 12.30
CA GLY A 373 3.57 -23.27 13.25
C GLY A 373 2.12 -23.58 13.62
N VAL A 374 1.15 -22.90 13.00
CA VAL A 374 -0.29 -23.19 13.17
C VAL A 374 -0.63 -24.55 12.60
N GLU A 375 0.04 -24.94 11.52
CA GLU A 375 -0.13 -26.24 10.89
C GLU A 375 1.23 -26.96 10.78
N SER A 376 1.25 -28.25 11.13
CA SER A 376 2.45 -29.09 11.01
C SER A 376 2.51 -29.73 9.63
N PRO A 377 3.71 -29.91 9.04
CA PRO A 377 3.88 -30.72 7.85
C PRO A 377 3.57 -32.19 8.15
N ASP A 378 3.12 -32.94 7.14
CA ASP A 378 2.85 -34.39 7.27
C ASP A 378 4.15 -35.19 7.33
N ARG A 379 5.21 -34.72 6.62
CA ARG A 379 6.57 -35.22 6.69
C ARG A 379 7.56 -34.06 6.57
N GLY A 380 8.80 -34.28 6.98
CA GLY A 380 9.82 -33.25 7.03
C GLY A 380 9.92 -32.59 8.40
N THR A 381 10.67 -31.51 8.49
CA THR A 381 10.91 -30.80 9.77
C THR A 381 10.74 -29.30 9.60
N ARG A 382 10.08 -28.68 10.60
CA ARG A 382 10.09 -27.22 10.81
C ARG A 382 11.01 -26.92 11.99
N THR A 383 11.96 -26.04 11.78
CA THR A 383 12.87 -25.58 12.85
C THR A 383 12.75 -24.06 12.99
N GLU A 384 12.53 -23.60 14.21
CA GLU A 384 12.50 -22.19 14.57
C GLU A 384 13.83 -21.78 15.17
N GLY A 385 14.33 -20.61 14.77
CA GLY A 385 15.60 -20.07 15.23
C GLY A 385 15.56 -19.55 16.68
N HIS A 386 16.73 -19.18 17.19
CA HIS A 386 16.86 -18.65 18.55
C HIS A 386 16.20 -17.27 18.68
N GLN A 387 15.41 -17.06 19.73
CA GLN A 387 14.71 -15.81 20.04
C GLN A 387 13.81 -15.30 18.90
N VAL A 388 13.24 -16.17 18.12
CA VAL A 388 12.23 -15.79 17.12
C VAL A 388 10.90 -15.57 17.82
N ILE A 389 10.30 -14.42 17.58
CA ILE A 389 8.96 -14.06 18.04
C ILE A 389 8.14 -13.81 16.80
N THR A 390 7.39 -14.84 16.40
CA THR A 390 6.60 -14.84 15.17
C THR A 390 5.20 -14.33 15.44
N GLN A 391 4.69 -13.45 14.55
CA GLN A 391 3.30 -13.08 14.51
C GLN A 391 2.74 -13.39 13.12
N TYR A 392 1.59 -14.05 13.09
CA TYR A 392 0.90 -14.43 11.88
C TYR A 392 -0.42 -13.66 11.74
N PHE A 393 -0.55 -12.95 10.63
CA PHE A 393 -1.79 -12.31 10.20
C PHE A 393 -2.45 -13.19 9.15
N ALA A 394 -3.50 -13.91 9.57
CA ALA A 394 -4.27 -14.77 8.70
C ALA A 394 -5.28 -13.96 7.88
N GLN A 395 -5.70 -14.50 6.74
CA GLN A 395 -6.66 -13.85 5.84
C GLN A 395 -8.00 -13.52 6.52
N ASP A 396 -8.40 -14.32 7.53
CA ASP A 396 -9.64 -14.16 8.30
C ASP A 396 -9.46 -13.36 9.62
N GLU A 397 -8.31 -12.75 9.87
CA GLU A 397 -8.00 -12.06 11.14
C GLU A 397 -8.99 -10.93 11.46
N ALA A 398 -9.48 -10.22 10.44
CA ALA A 398 -10.49 -9.18 10.59
C ALA A 398 -11.84 -9.71 11.13
N THR A 399 -12.17 -11.00 10.88
CA THR A 399 -13.41 -11.63 11.36
C THR A 399 -13.29 -12.15 12.78
N ARG A 400 -12.06 -12.28 13.29
CA ARG A 400 -11.76 -12.74 14.65
C ARG A 400 -11.79 -11.64 15.71
N LEU A 401 -11.98 -10.38 15.27
CA LEU A 401 -12.11 -9.26 16.20
C LEU A 401 -13.41 -9.41 17.02
N ASP A 402 -13.31 -9.08 18.32
CA ASP A 402 -14.49 -9.11 19.19
C ASP A 402 -15.48 -7.99 18.81
N PRO A 403 -16.69 -8.35 18.35
CA PRO A 403 -17.68 -7.38 17.87
C PRO A 403 -18.22 -6.45 18.96
N THR A 404 -18.03 -6.79 20.26
CA THR A 404 -18.57 -6.05 21.39
C THR A 404 -17.64 -4.91 21.85
N LEU A 405 -16.34 -5.02 21.58
CA LEU A 405 -15.34 -4.01 21.94
C LEU A 405 -15.42 -2.80 21.02
N THR A 406 -14.99 -1.63 21.55
CA THR A 406 -14.77 -0.45 20.71
C THR A 406 -13.45 -0.56 19.96
N VAL A 407 -13.29 0.26 18.91
CA VAL A 407 -12.02 0.38 18.15
C VAL A 407 -10.85 0.63 19.10
N TYR A 408 -11.00 1.58 20.03
CA TYR A 408 -9.98 1.87 21.05
C TYR A 408 -9.69 0.68 21.97
N GLN A 409 -10.72 0.02 22.49
CA GLN A 409 -10.57 -1.10 23.42
C GLN A 409 -9.89 -2.29 22.75
N THR A 410 -10.15 -2.54 21.45
CA THR A 410 -9.52 -3.60 20.68
C THR A 410 -8.00 -3.43 20.61
N LEU A 411 -7.51 -2.20 20.45
CA LEU A 411 -6.07 -1.93 20.47
C LEU A 411 -5.50 -1.92 21.89
N ALA A 412 -6.21 -1.28 22.82
CA ALA A 412 -5.73 -1.11 24.21
C ALA A 412 -5.54 -2.45 24.93
N GLY A 413 -6.36 -3.46 24.62
CA GLY A 413 -6.28 -4.79 25.22
C GLY A 413 -4.99 -5.55 24.88
N ASP A 414 -4.42 -5.33 23.72
CA ASP A 414 -3.22 -6.03 23.23
C ASP A 414 -1.95 -5.16 23.25
N ALA A 415 -2.09 -3.84 23.49
CA ALA A 415 -0.98 -2.91 23.43
C ALA A 415 -0.09 -3.01 24.67
N PRO A 416 1.24 -2.98 24.53
CA PRO A 416 2.15 -2.77 25.66
C PRO A 416 1.84 -1.44 26.37
N ILE A 417 1.99 -1.40 27.70
CA ILE A 417 1.59 -0.25 28.54
C ILE A 417 2.19 1.07 28.01
N HIS A 418 3.44 1.06 27.55
CA HIS A 418 4.11 2.25 27.01
C HIS A 418 3.54 2.73 25.67
N MET A 419 2.79 1.89 24.93
CA MET A 419 2.15 2.25 23.67
C MET A 419 0.72 2.79 23.86
N VAL A 420 0.10 2.57 25.01
CA VAL A 420 -1.28 3.02 25.29
C VAL A 420 -1.51 4.51 25.03
N PRO A 421 -0.60 5.44 25.42
CA PRO A 421 -0.74 6.86 25.13
C PRO A 421 -0.76 7.18 23.63
N HIS A 422 -0.13 6.33 22.81
CA HIS A 422 0.01 6.54 21.35
C HIS A 422 -1.12 5.91 20.54
N ILE A 423 -2.02 5.13 21.14
CA ILE A 423 -3.10 4.38 20.43
C ILE A 423 -3.95 5.32 19.56
N ARG A 424 -4.33 6.51 20.06
CA ARG A 424 -5.15 7.45 19.28
C ARG A 424 -4.42 7.97 18.04
N ASN A 425 -3.11 8.20 18.12
CA ASN A 425 -2.28 8.61 16.99
C ASN A 425 -2.17 7.47 15.97
N ILE A 426 -1.99 6.23 16.44
CA ILE A 426 -1.94 5.04 15.58
C ILE A 426 -3.28 4.85 14.86
N LEU A 427 -4.39 4.94 15.60
CA LEU A 427 -5.74 4.88 15.00
C LEU A 427 -5.95 5.98 13.98
N GLY A 428 -5.48 7.21 14.25
CA GLY A 428 -5.50 8.31 13.29
C GLY A 428 -4.72 8.00 12.02
N GLY A 429 -3.54 7.35 12.13
CA GLY A 429 -2.77 6.86 10.99
C GLY A 429 -3.52 5.83 10.15
N PHE A 430 -4.30 4.95 10.79
CA PHE A 430 -5.18 3.98 10.14
C PHE A 430 -6.57 4.54 9.81
N LEU A 431 -6.71 5.87 9.73
CA LEU A 431 -7.90 6.58 9.30
C LEU A 431 -9.12 6.42 10.22
N PHE A 432 -8.91 6.14 11.51
CA PHE A 432 -9.94 6.25 12.54
C PHE A 432 -9.81 7.59 13.24
N SER A 433 -10.78 8.49 13.08
CA SER A 433 -10.74 9.83 13.63
C SER A 433 -12.02 10.20 14.38
N GLY A 434 -11.92 11.10 15.35
CA GLY A 434 -13.06 11.58 16.10
C GLY A 434 -13.84 10.45 16.75
N ASP A 435 -15.15 10.40 16.47
CA ASP A 435 -16.09 9.44 17.04
C ASP A 435 -15.89 7.99 16.55
N ASP A 436 -15.10 7.78 15.48
CA ASP A 436 -14.81 6.43 14.97
C ASP A 436 -14.07 5.57 15.99
N VAL A 437 -13.28 6.21 16.85
CA VAL A 437 -12.46 5.54 17.89
C VAL A 437 -13.32 4.83 18.92
N ASP A 438 -14.50 5.37 19.20
CA ASP A 438 -15.44 4.85 20.22
C ASP A 438 -16.55 3.97 19.63
N LYS A 439 -16.56 3.77 18.28
CA LYS A 439 -17.50 2.85 17.61
C LYS A 439 -17.22 1.40 17.99
N PRO A 440 -18.25 0.58 18.24
CA PRO A 440 -18.08 -0.85 18.41
C PRO A 440 -17.71 -1.54 17.10
N VAL A 441 -16.85 -2.56 17.17
CA VAL A 441 -16.33 -3.30 15.99
C VAL A 441 -17.45 -3.85 15.11
N ARG A 442 -18.59 -4.22 15.67
CA ARG A 442 -19.74 -4.76 14.92
C ARG A 442 -20.31 -3.83 13.85
N VAL A 443 -20.19 -2.49 14.03
CA VAL A 443 -20.72 -1.51 13.07
C VAL A 443 -19.70 -1.09 12.01
N LEU A 444 -18.46 -1.58 12.11
CA LEU A 444 -17.41 -1.30 11.14
C LEU A 444 -17.66 -2.04 9.83
N SER A 445 -17.33 -1.39 8.72
CA SER A 445 -17.25 -2.03 7.41
C SER A 445 -16.13 -3.08 7.36
N GLY A 446 -16.14 -3.96 6.35
CA GLY A 446 -15.09 -4.95 6.16
C GLY A 446 -13.69 -4.34 6.09
N GLY A 447 -13.52 -3.28 5.31
CA GLY A 447 -12.24 -2.57 5.19
C GLY A 447 -11.79 -1.90 6.50
N GLU A 448 -12.72 -1.30 7.27
CA GLU A 448 -12.39 -0.74 8.60
C GLU A 448 -11.97 -1.82 9.58
N ARG A 449 -12.61 -2.99 9.58
CA ARG A 449 -12.20 -4.13 10.40
C ARG A 449 -10.80 -4.63 10.02
N THR A 450 -10.49 -4.71 8.74
CA THR A 450 -9.15 -5.11 8.28
C THR A 450 -8.10 -4.09 8.73
N ARG A 451 -8.34 -2.77 8.60
CA ARG A 451 -7.46 -1.72 9.11
C ARG A 451 -7.21 -1.84 10.61
N LEU A 452 -8.29 -2.10 11.38
CA LEU A 452 -8.19 -2.27 12.83
C LEU A 452 -7.37 -3.52 13.21
N ALA A 453 -7.58 -4.63 12.50
CA ALA A 453 -6.83 -5.88 12.70
C ALA A 453 -5.34 -5.70 12.40
N VAL A 454 -5.01 -4.98 11.32
CA VAL A 454 -3.62 -4.63 10.98
C VAL A 454 -3.00 -3.73 12.04
N ALA A 455 -3.68 -2.66 12.47
CA ALA A 455 -3.20 -1.77 13.52
C ALA A 455 -2.94 -2.52 14.83
N ARG A 456 -3.85 -3.43 15.22
CA ARG A 456 -3.71 -4.31 16.37
C ARG A 456 -2.48 -5.22 16.29
N MET A 457 -2.26 -5.80 15.11
CA MET A 457 -1.09 -6.66 14.86
C MET A 457 0.22 -5.89 15.08
N LEU A 458 0.34 -4.69 14.51
CA LEU A 458 1.57 -3.90 14.54
C LEU A 458 1.96 -3.43 15.96
N LEU A 459 1.01 -3.43 16.91
CA LEU A 459 1.26 -3.07 18.31
C LEU A 459 1.95 -4.16 19.14
N ARG A 460 1.98 -5.40 18.66
CA ARG A 460 2.60 -6.51 19.39
C ARG A 460 4.11 -6.56 19.13
N PRO A 461 4.94 -6.68 20.19
CA PRO A 461 6.38 -6.84 20.01
C PRO A 461 6.69 -8.12 19.22
N THR A 462 7.29 -7.98 18.07
CA THR A 462 7.64 -9.09 17.19
C THR A 462 8.92 -8.79 16.40
N ASN A 463 9.65 -9.83 16.03
CA ASN A 463 10.81 -9.72 15.14
C ASN A 463 10.64 -10.48 13.82
N THR A 464 9.49 -11.19 13.66
CA THR A 464 9.17 -11.95 12.47
C THR A 464 7.66 -11.81 12.19
N LEU A 465 7.32 -11.20 11.06
CA LEU A 465 5.95 -11.01 10.61
C LEU A 465 5.64 -11.93 9.43
N LEU A 466 4.51 -12.61 9.54
CA LEU A 466 3.92 -13.44 8.50
C LEU A 466 2.56 -12.84 8.13
N LEU A 467 2.40 -12.35 6.90
CA LEU A 467 1.21 -11.63 6.44
C LEU A 467 0.55 -12.35 5.26
N ASP A 468 -0.68 -12.85 5.46
CA ASP A 468 -1.44 -13.53 4.40
C ASP A 468 -2.51 -12.59 3.85
N GLU A 469 -2.27 -12.01 2.67
CA GLU A 469 -3.10 -11.05 1.95
C GLU A 469 -3.52 -9.82 2.79
N PRO A 470 -2.60 -9.09 3.43
CA PRO A 470 -2.94 -7.99 4.32
C PRO A 470 -3.51 -6.76 3.59
N THR A 471 -3.34 -6.71 2.26
CA THR A 471 -3.79 -5.61 1.40
C THR A 471 -5.22 -5.78 0.89
N ASN A 472 -5.85 -6.94 1.08
CA ASN A 472 -7.21 -7.20 0.64
C ASN A 472 -8.21 -6.30 1.39
N HIS A 473 -9.17 -5.73 0.67
CA HIS A 473 -10.20 -4.82 1.18
C HIS A 473 -9.66 -3.47 1.73
N LEU A 474 -8.35 -3.20 1.60
CA LEU A 474 -7.78 -1.89 1.94
C LEU A 474 -7.90 -0.94 0.74
N ASP A 475 -8.30 0.30 1.02
CA ASP A 475 -8.19 1.38 0.05
C ASP A 475 -6.73 1.81 -0.16
N LEU A 476 -6.47 2.56 -1.23
CA LEU A 476 -5.12 2.97 -1.61
C LEU A 476 -4.39 3.71 -0.49
N ASP A 477 -5.09 4.58 0.23
CA ASP A 477 -4.52 5.33 1.35
C ASP A 477 -4.13 4.40 2.53
N SER A 478 -4.96 3.39 2.82
CA SER A 478 -4.68 2.41 3.88
C SER A 478 -3.54 1.46 3.50
N LYS A 479 -3.43 1.12 2.22
CA LYS A 479 -2.30 0.35 1.69
C LYS A 479 -0.99 1.11 1.84
N ASP A 480 -0.99 2.44 1.58
CA ASP A 480 0.20 3.27 1.76
C ASP A 480 0.63 3.34 3.22
N VAL A 481 -0.31 3.52 4.14
CA VAL A 481 0.00 3.51 5.59
C VAL A 481 0.60 2.17 6.02
N LEU A 482 0.04 1.06 5.55
CA LEU A 482 0.59 -0.27 5.84
C LEU A 482 1.99 -0.44 5.23
N LEU A 483 2.18 0.00 3.99
CA LEU A 483 3.46 -0.08 3.29
C LEU A 483 4.54 0.72 4.04
N GLU A 484 4.28 1.99 4.37
CA GLU A 484 5.18 2.85 5.14
C GLU A 484 5.54 2.21 6.49
N ALA A 485 4.55 1.67 7.21
CA ALA A 485 4.79 0.96 8.46
C ALA A 485 5.70 -0.27 8.27
N LEU A 486 5.49 -1.07 7.23
CA LEU A 486 6.31 -2.27 6.97
C LEU A 486 7.69 -1.95 6.40
N GLU A 487 7.87 -0.82 5.71
CA GLU A 487 9.19 -0.32 5.32
C GLU A 487 10.06 -0.02 6.54
N ASP A 488 9.47 0.56 7.60
CA ASP A 488 10.14 0.87 8.86
C ASP A 488 10.37 -0.37 9.75
N PHE A 489 9.74 -1.52 9.44
CA PHE A 489 9.90 -2.75 10.20
C PHE A 489 11.32 -3.32 10.08
N GLY A 490 12.08 -3.29 11.15
CA GLY A 490 13.46 -3.77 11.20
C GLY A 490 13.64 -5.29 11.36
N GLY A 491 12.56 -6.07 11.34
CA GLY A 491 12.56 -7.53 11.50
C GLY A 491 12.56 -8.30 10.17
N THR A 492 12.20 -9.58 10.25
CA THR A 492 12.01 -10.47 9.10
C THR A 492 10.56 -10.45 8.66
N LEU A 493 10.31 -10.29 7.37
CA LEU A 493 8.97 -10.16 6.80
C LEU A 493 8.74 -11.23 5.73
N ILE A 494 7.67 -12.01 5.89
CA ILE A 494 7.20 -12.96 4.90
C ILE A 494 5.75 -12.62 4.60
N PHE A 495 5.39 -12.44 3.33
CA PHE A 495 4.05 -12.01 3.01
C PHE A 495 3.54 -12.60 1.69
N VAL A 496 2.23 -12.82 1.65
CA VAL A 496 1.47 -13.09 0.43
C VAL A 496 0.75 -11.82 0.06
N SER A 497 0.90 -11.33 -1.15
CA SER A 497 0.08 -10.25 -1.67
C SER A 497 -0.06 -10.37 -3.19
N HIS A 498 -1.25 -10.04 -3.66
CA HIS A 498 -1.54 -9.88 -5.07
C HIS A 498 -1.36 -8.43 -5.55
N ASP A 499 -0.98 -7.51 -4.68
CA ASP A 499 -0.68 -6.12 -5.00
C ASP A 499 0.78 -5.99 -5.45
N ARG A 500 0.99 -5.75 -6.75
CA ARG A 500 2.34 -5.65 -7.34
C ARG A 500 3.15 -4.52 -6.73
N TYR A 501 2.54 -3.35 -6.51
CA TYR A 501 3.22 -2.21 -5.93
C TYR A 501 3.76 -2.53 -4.54
N PHE A 502 2.93 -3.21 -3.73
CA PHE A 502 3.30 -3.64 -2.40
C PHE A 502 4.44 -4.69 -2.42
N VAL A 503 4.36 -5.65 -3.36
CA VAL A 503 5.40 -6.68 -3.53
C VAL A 503 6.71 -6.04 -3.98
N ASP A 504 6.70 -5.18 -4.99
CA ASP A 504 7.90 -4.57 -5.55
C ASP A 504 8.63 -3.66 -4.54
N LYS A 505 7.88 -2.91 -3.73
CA LYS A 505 8.44 -2.02 -2.70
C LYS A 505 9.05 -2.74 -1.51
N LEU A 506 8.47 -3.86 -1.08
CA LEU A 506 8.87 -4.54 0.16
C LEU A 506 9.78 -5.75 -0.07
N ALA A 507 9.59 -6.50 -1.16
CA ALA A 507 10.29 -7.76 -1.35
C ALA A 507 11.76 -7.56 -1.75
N THR A 508 12.66 -8.25 -1.06
CA THR A 508 14.06 -8.44 -1.44
C THR A 508 14.32 -9.82 -2.02
N LYS A 509 13.39 -10.75 -1.80
CA LYS A 509 13.39 -12.11 -2.31
C LYS A 509 11.97 -12.53 -2.65
N VAL A 510 11.83 -13.37 -3.65
CA VAL A 510 10.54 -13.93 -4.08
C VAL A 510 10.59 -15.45 -3.98
N ILE A 511 9.57 -16.06 -3.38
CA ILE A 511 9.37 -17.52 -3.44
C ILE A 511 8.18 -17.78 -4.35
N ASN A 512 8.44 -18.45 -5.47
CA ASN A 512 7.40 -18.91 -6.39
C ASN A 512 6.93 -20.30 -5.98
N ILE A 513 5.62 -20.43 -5.72
CA ILE A 513 4.97 -21.67 -5.27
C ILE A 513 4.18 -22.23 -6.44
N GLY A 514 4.53 -23.46 -6.85
CA GLY A 514 3.85 -24.16 -7.92
C GLY A 514 4.40 -25.55 -8.16
N GLY A 515 3.59 -26.45 -8.70
CA GLY A 515 4.03 -27.81 -9.03
C GLY A 515 4.49 -28.66 -7.84
N GLY A 516 4.07 -28.33 -6.61
CA GLY A 516 4.47 -29.05 -5.39
C GLY A 516 5.78 -28.58 -4.76
N ASP A 517 6.42 -27.54 -5.30
CA ASP A 517 7.70 -27.00 -4.83
C ASP A 517 7.61 -25.51 -4.49
N ALA A 518 8.64 -24.99 -3.80
CA ALA A 518 8.78 -23.60 -3.39
C ALA A 518 10.17 -23.10 -3.82
N LEU A 519 10.24 -22.37 -4.93
CA LEU A 519 11.49 -21.93 -5.54
C LEU A 519 11.83 -20.51 -5.12
N LEU A 520 13.01 -20.32 -4.53
CA LEU A 520 13.52 -19.01 -4.11
C LEU A 520 14.22 -18.29 -5.25
N TYR A 521 13.81 -17.04 -5.48
CA TYR A 521 14.46 -16.10 -6.39
C TYR A 521 14.98 -14.89 -5.60
N PRO A 522 16.26 -14.55 -5.72
CA PRO A 522 16.80 -13.33 -5.18
C PRO A 522 16.36 -12.13 -6.04
N GLY A 523 16.00 -11.01 -5.39
CA GLY A 523 15.58 -9.79 -6.07
C GLY A 523 14.10 -9.45 -5.86
N ASN A 524 13.68 -8.32 -6.47
CA ASN A 524 12.31 -7.83 -6.41
C ASN A 524 11.38 -8.53 -7.43
N TYR A 525 10.13 -8.07 -7.51
CA TYR A 525 9.14 -8.67 -8.40
C TYR A 525 9.44 -8.47 -9.89
N GLU A 526 9.99 -7.32 -10.28
CA GLU A 526 10.35 -7.04 -11.67
C GLU A 526 11.48 -7.96 -12.15
N GLU A 527 12.50 -8.16 -11.30
CA GLU A 527 13.61 -9.09 -11.58
C GLU A 527 13.13 -10.53 -11.68
N PHE A 528 12.16 -10.93 -10.85
CA PHE A 528 11.50 -12.23 -10.95
C PHE A 528 10.80 -12.41 -12.30
N LEU A 529 9.96 -11.45 -12.73
CA LEU A 529 9.26 -11.50 -14.01
C LEU A 529 10.23 -11.54 -15.19
N TRP A 530 11.31 -10.77 -15.13
CA TRP A 530 12.34 -10.80 -16.14
C TRP A 530 12.99 -12.18 -16.25
N SER A 531 13.31 -12.78 -15.10
CA SER A 531 13.91 -14.13 -15.06
C SER A 531 12.95 -15.21 -15.57
N GLN A 532 11.65 -15.09 -15.33
CA GLN A 532 10.63 -15.98 -15.84
C GLN A 532 10.53 -15.89 -17.37
N LYS A 533 10.45 -14.68 -17.94
CA LYS A 533 10.43 -14.42 -19.40
C LYS A 533 11.67 -14.96 -20.11
N GLN A 534 12.84 -14.89 -19.49
CA GLN A 534 14.07 -15.46 -20.05
C GLN A 534 14.03 -16.99 -20.11
N ARG A 535 13.43 -17.63 -19.12
CA ARG A 535 13.25 -19.09 -19.10
C ARG A 535 12.28 -19.59 -20.16
N GLU A 536 11.18 -18.88 -20.36
CA GLU A 536 10.20 -19.20 -21.41
C GLU A 536 10.82 -19.08 -22.82
N LYS A 537 11.78 -18.17 -22.99
CA LYS A 537 12.55 -18.00 -24.23
C LYS A 537 13.68 -19.02 -24.42
N GLY A 538 13.89 -19.92 -23.46
CA GLY A 538 14.94 -20.95 -23.52
C GLY A 538 16.36 -20.46 -23.25
N GLU A 539 16.54 -19.19 -22.83
CA GLU A 539 17.85 -18.57 -22.54
C GLU A 539 18.20 -18.56 -21.04
N GLY A 540 17.31 -19.05 -20.18
CA GLY A 540 17.46 -18.98 -18.72
C GLY A 540 18.25 -20.13 -18.13
N GLY A 541 19.31 -19.81 -17.38
CA GLY A 541 20.04 -20.75 -16.53
C GLY A 541 19.16 -21.36 -15.43
N ARG A 542 19.59 -22.53 -14.90
CA ARG A 542 18.89 -23.28 -13.83
C ARG A 542 18.57 -22.43 -12.60
N PRO A 543 17.50 -22.76 -11.84
CA PRO A 543 17.19 -22.10 -10.58
C PRO A 543 18.38 -22.17 -9.62
N PHE A 544 18.52 -21.14 -8.81
CA PHE A 544 19.57 -21.05 -7.78
C PHE A 544 19.34 -22.16 -6.75
N ASP A 545 20.12 -23.27 -6.85
CA ASP A 545 20.11 -24.32 -5.85
C ASP A 545 20.93 -23.83 -4.65
N SER A 546 20.29 -23.72 -3.48
CA SER A 546 20.92 -23.33 -2.22
C SER A 546 22.11 -24.26 -1.79
N ARG A 547 22.34 -25.35 -2.51
CA ARG A 547 23.47 -26.24 -2.32
C ARG A 547 24.79 -25.71 -2.89
N GLU A 548 24.74 -24.77 -3.86
CA GLU A 548 25.97 -24.25 -4.49
C GLU A 548 26.62 -23.09 -3.71
N THR A 549 25.95 -22.48 -2.76
CA THR A 549 26.50 -21.35 -1.97
C THR A 549 27.56 -21.76 -0.98
N LYS A 550 27.67 -23.04 -0.61
CA LYS A 550 28.77 -23.53 0.26
C LYS A 550 30.10 -23.73 -0.47
N ALA A 551 30.11 -23.78 -1.78
CA ALA A 551 31.33 -23.99 -2.57
C ALA A 551 32.03 -22.69 -3.02
N ARG A 552 31.37 -21.52 -2.90
CA ARG A 552 31.92 -20.23 -3.37
C ARG A 552 32.46 -19.28 -2.31
N SER A 553 32.49 -19.66 -1.04
CA SER A 553 33.00 -18.82 0.05
C SER A 553 34.47 -19.07 0.43
N ALA A 554 35.26 -19.75 -0.41
CA ALA A 554 36.71 -19.83 -0.25
C ALA A 554 37.37 -18.71 -1.11
N PRO A 555 38.25 -17.87 -0.56
CA PRO A 555 38.93 -16.84 -1.36
C PRO A 555 39.83 -17.51 -2.40
N PRO A 556 39.96 -16.94 -3.62
CA PRO A 556 40.78 -17.53 -4.66
C PRO A 556 42.25 -17.45 -4.27
N THR A 557 42.87 -18.61 -4.06
CA THR A 557 44.32 -18.75 -3.99
C THR A 557 44.89 -18.35 -5.34
N ARG A 558 45.72 -17.30 -5.36
CA ARG A 558 46.48 -16.86 -6.51
C ARG A 558 47.29 -18.04 -7.08
N ARG A 559 47.02 -18.48 -8.30
CA ARG A 559 47.91 -19.29 -9.10
C ARG A 559 49.07 -18.42 -9.61
N PRO A 560 50.33 -18.86 -9.50
CA PRO A 560 51.44 -18.20 -10.17
C PRO A 560 51.35 -18.45 -11.69
N GLY A 561 51.63 -17.41 -12.45
CA GLY A 561 51.68 -17.46 -13.92
C GLY A 561 52.90 -18.25 -14.43
N PRO A 562 52.89 -18.70 -15.69
CA PRO A 562 53.94 -19.49 -16.29
C PRO A 562 55.17 -18.61 -16.63
N ALA A 563 56.36 -19.11 -16.26
CA ALA A 563 57.65 -18.62 -16.72
C ALA A 563 58.11 -19.39 -17.95
N PRO A 564 58.94 -18.79 -18.84
CA PRO A 564 59.29 -19.33 -20.14
C PRO A 564 60.37 -20.37 -20.09
N SER A 565 60.32 -21.24 -21.10
CA SER A 565 61.23 -22.32 -21.44
C SER A 565 62.65 -21.84 -21.75
N GLU A 566 63.69 -22.51 -21.21
CA GLU A 566 64.90 -22.85 -21.97
C GLU A 566 65.75 -23.95 -21.29
N ALA A 567 66.26 -24.76 -22.07
CA ALA A 567 66.95 -25.97 -22.26
C ALA A 567 68.15 -26.33 -21.32
N LEU A 568 68.32 -27.67 -21.23
CA LEU A 568 69.51 -28.50 -21.31
C LEU A 568 70.39 -28.78 -20.02
N GLU A 569 70.57 -30.06 -19.88
CA GLU A 569 71.72 -30.84 -19.35
C GLU A 569 71.80 -31.13 -17.86
N GLY A 570 71.71 -32.43 -17.60
CA GLY A 570 72.05 -33.15 -16.36
C GLY A 570 73.58 -33.37 -16.21
N PRO A 571 74.10 -34.29 -15.42
CA PRO A 571 73.58 -34.96 -14.21
C PRO A 571 74.61 -34.98 -13.01
N SER A 572 74.19 -35.42 -11.86
CA SER A 572 74.93 -36.31 -10.95
C SER A 572 74.94 -35.92 -9.47
N ARG A 573 74.65 -37.01 -8.70
CA ARG A 573 75.18 -37.40 -7.39
C ARG A 573 75.08 -36.37 -6.25
N GLY A 574 74.51 -36.69 -5.11
CA GLY A 574 74.61 -37.86 -4.28
C GLY A 574 74.58 -37.43 -2.82
N VAL A 575 74.03 -38.23 -2.00
CA VAL A 575 74.51 -38.55 -0.64
C VAL A 575 73.93 -37.73 0.54
N THR A 576 73.11 -38.44 1.27
CA THR A 576 73.07 -38.76 2.71
C THR A 576 72.65 -37.68 3.74
N ALA A 577 71.67 -38.11 4.48
CA ALA A 577 71.63 -38.41 5.92
C ALA A 577 71.65 -37.19 6.84
N SER A 578 70.88 -37.05 7.84
CA SER A 578 70.38 -37.82 8.92
C SER A 578 69.89 -36.94 10.06
N THR A 579 68.87 -37.42 10.73
CA THR A 579 68.68 -37.35 12.20
C THR A 579 68.68 -35.95 12.88
N SER A 580 67.83 -35.59 13.74
CA SER A 580 67.24 -36.16 14.93
C SER A 580 66.73 -35.03 15.83
N GLU A 581 65.64 -35.34 16.44
CA GLU A 581 65.35 -35.20 17.87
C GLU A 581 65.31 -33.82 18.60
N ARG A 582 64.18 -33.67 19.24
CA ARG A 582 63.90 -33.52 20.67
C ARG A 582 63.26 -32.13 21.06
N ALA A 583 62.06 -32.29 21.62
CA ALA A 583 61.52 -31.46 22.69
C ALA A 583 62.35 -31.70 23.99
N PRO A 584 62.24 -30.87 25.02
CA PRO A 584 61.15 -30.85 25.96
C PRO A 584 60.92 -29.46 26.65
N ASP A 585 59.69 -29.19 27.07
CA ASP A 585 59.12 -29.29 28.44
C ASP A 585 59.33 -28.14 29.44
N VAL A 586 58.17 -27.75 30.07
CA VAL A 586 57.96 -27.35 31.50
C VAL A 586 58.30 -25.89 31.86
N THR A 587 57.41 -25.08 32.37
CA THR A 587 56.78 -25.07 33.68
C THR A 587 55.80 -23.90 33.88
N ALA A 588 54.80 -24.21 34.67
CA ALA A 588 53.78 -23.32 35.24
C ALA A 588 54.32 -22.27 36.23
N THR A 589 53.62 -21.19 36.41
CA THR A 589 53.36 -20.65 37.76
C THR A 589 52.10 -19.76 37.80
N GLU A 590 51.31 -20.06 38.77
CA GLU A 590 50.10 -19.35 39.25
C GLU A 590 50.38 -17.93 39.78
N SER A 591 49.41 -17.06 39.69
CA SER A 591 48.89 -16.31 40.86
C SER A 591 47.70 -15.43 40.53
N LYS A 592 46.65 -15.57 41.32
CA LYS A 592 45.42 -14.74 41.51
C LYS A 592 45.73 -13.63 42.53
N PRO A 593 44.72 -12.79 42.90
CA PRO A 593 43.82 -11.86 42.20
C PRO A 593 43.85 -10.45 42.84
N ALA A 594 43.23 -9.42 42.23
CA ALA A 594 42.71 -8.26 42.99
C ALA A 594 41.78 -7.34 42.17
N ALA A 595 40.57 -7.18 42.69
CA ALA A 595 39.78 -5.97 42.91
C ALA A 595 39.24 -5.15 41.73
N THR A 596 37.92 -5.21 41.62
CA THR A 596 36.99 -4.27 41.01
C THR A 596 37.13 -2.84 41.55
N PRO A 597 36.90 -1.81 40.73
CA PRO A 597 36.00 -0.72 41.19
C PRO A 597 34.96 -0.32 40.09
N GLY A 598 33.83 0.17 40.60
CA GLY A 598 32.58 0.50 39.95
C GLY A 598 32.58 1.80 39.11
N PRO A 599 31.42 2.20 38.57
CA PRO A 599 31.31 2.99 37.36
C PRO A 599 31.51 4.51 37.61
N ARG A 600 32.28 5.14 36.74
CA ARG A 600 32.41 6.59 36.64
C ARG A 600 31.47 7.16 35.58
N LEU A 601 30.63 8.08 36.04
CA LEU A 601 29.86 9.06 35.25
C LEU A 601 30.79 9.87 34.36
N VAL A 602 30.41 9.96 33.06
CA VAL A 602 31.04 10.86 32.08
C VAL A 602 30.14 12.08 31.91
N ARG A 603 30.67 13.23 32.23
CA ARG A 603 30.13 14.56 31.93
C ARG A 603 30.43 14.95 30.47
N PRO A 604 29.54 15.73 29.79
CA PRO A 604 29.81 16.26 28.47
C PRO A 604 30.79 17.45 28.49
N PRO A 605 31.53 17.69 27.38
CA PRO A 605 32.54 18.74 27.32
C PRO A 605 31.93 20.11 27.03
N GLY A 606 32.43 21.09 27.75
CA GLY A 606 32.07 22.48 27.68
C GLY A 606 32.68 23.24 26.49
N HIS A 607 32.12 24.41 26.30
CA HIS A 607 32.43 25.47 25.39
C HIS A 607 33.92 25.78 25.25
N VAL A 608 34.39 26.07 24.02
CA VAL A 608 35.59 26.84 23.75
C VAL A 608 35.22 28.07 22.92
N SER A 609 35.55 29.22 23.49
CA SER A 609 35.40 30.56 22.94
C SER A 609 36.38 30.84 21.83
N VAL A 610 35.88 31.61 20.85
CA VAL A 610 36.64 32.18 19.71
C VAL A 610 37.45 33.38 20.15
N VAL A 611 38.72 33.44 19.74
CA VAL A 611 39.49 34.69 19.63
C VAL A 611 40.07 34.76 18.23
N SER A 612 39.79 35.89 17.60
CA SER A 612 40.23 36.34 16.30
C SER A 612 41.73 36.71 16.25
N LYS A 613 42.41 36.52 15.10
CA LYS A 613 43.24 37.54 14.42
C LYS A 613 43.79 37.05 13.08
N GLN A 614 43.52 37.83 12.09
CA GLN A 614 44.29 38.38 10.93
C GLN A 614 45.67 37.76 10.59
N ALA A 615 45.90 37.42 9.32
CA ALA A 615 46.57 38.16 8.26
C ALA A 615 47.06 37.22 7.16
N GLU A 616 46.74 37.59 5.94
CA GLU A 616 47.54 37.84 4.74
C GLU A 616 48.33 36.72 4.04
N GLU A 617 48.06 36.72 2.75
CA GLU A 617 48.90 36.63 1.54
C GLU A 617 49.13 35.27 0.83
N SER A 618 48.72 35.35 -0.44
CA SER A 618 49.40 34.94 -1.69
C SER A 618 49.37 33.47 -2.12
N GLY A 619 48.92 33.30 -3.37
CA GLY A 619 49.28 32.16 -4.19
C GLY A 619 48.21 31.64 -5.15
N GLN A 620 48.02 32.26 -6.31
CA GLN A 620 47.49 31.63 -7.53
C GLN A 620 48.65 30.81 -8.20
N PRO A 621 48.45 29.92 -9.21
CA PRO A 621 47.28 29.69 -10.06
C PRO A 621 47.03 28.20 -10.45
N ALA A 622 45.93 27.87 -11.10
CA ALA A 622 45.86 27.27 -12.42
C ALA A 622 44.45 26.82 -12.80
N GLU A 623 44.08 27.15 -14.01
CA GLU A 623 42.83 26.97 -14.72
C GLU A 623 42.49 25.50 -15.03
N SER A 624 41.21 25.17 -15.01
CA SER A 624 40.59 24.31 -16.05
C SER A 624 39.17 24.74 -16.31
N LYS A 625 38.90 25.10 -17.55
CA LYS A 625 37.62 25.54 -18.12
C LYS A 625 36.66 24.36 -18.27
N THR A 626 35.42 24.55 -17.83
CA THR A 626 34.24 23.99 -18.50
C THR A 626 33.11 25.00 -18.42
N ALA A 627 32.48 25.22 -19.58
CA ALA A 627 31.45 26.21 -19.86
C ALA A 627 30.11 25.84 -19.18
N GLY A 628 29.51 26.82 -18.52
CA GLY A 628 28.13 26.80 -18.06
C GLY A 628 27.51 28.18 -18.21
N ALA A 629 26.33 28.24 -18.79
CA ALA A 629 25.60 29.40 -19.28
C ALA A 629 25.55 30.60 -18.32
N ALA A 630 25.80 31.78 -18.84
CA ALA A 630 25.78 33.07 -18.18
C ALA A 630 24.33 33.48 -17.83
N ALA A 631 24.01 33.62 -16.55
CA ALA A 631 22.90 34.39 -16.08
C ALA A 631 23.15 35.88 -16.20
N ALA A 632 22.19 36.63 -16.71
CA ALA A 632 22.27 38.09 -16.89
C ALA A 632 22.52 38.82 -15.55
N PRO A 633 23.22 39.96 -15.54
CA PRO A 633 23.53 40.68 -14.30
C PRO A 633 22.24 41.30 -13.73
N MET A 634 21.92 40.94 -12.49
CA MET A 634 20.82 41.50 -11.72
C MET A 634 20.95 43.02 -11.55
N SER A 635 19.81 43.72 -11.66
CA SER A 635 19.75 45.17 -11.55
C SER A 635 20.06 45.64 -10.13
N TYR A 636 20.58 46.88 -10.00
CA TYR A 636 20.93 47.48 -8.69
C TYR A 636 19.73 47.51 -7.72
N GLU A 637 18.51 47.68 -8.24
CA GLU A 637 17.29 47.67 -7.43
C GLU A 637 16.93 46.28 -6.89
N GLU A 638 17.19 45.24 -7.65
CA GLU A 638 16.99 43.85 -7.21
C GLU A 638 17.97 43.43 -6.12
N ARG A 639 19.23 43.82 -6.23
CA ARG A 639 20.24 43.63 -5.16
C ARG A 639 19.84 44.33 -3.86
N LYS A 640 19.35 45.57 -3.94
CA LYS A 640 18.93 46.34 -2.78
C LYS A 640 17.65 45.75 -2.15
N ARG A 641 16.75 45.16 -2.93
CA ARG A 641 15.59 44.41 -2.42
C ARG A 641 16.05 43.15 -1.69
N GLN A 642 16.89 42.33 -2.30
CA GLN A 642 17.40 41.10 -1.68
C GLN A 642 18.20 41.39 -0.39
N GLU A 643 19.02 42.42 -0.34
CA GLU A 643 19.73 42.83 0.90
C GLU A 643 18.74 43.30 1.98
N SER A 644 17.67 44.01 1.61
CA SER A 644 16.64 44.42 2.58
C SER A 644 15.83 43.27 3.12
N GLU A 645 15.48 42.27 2.28
CA GLU A 645 14.79 41.05 2.67
C GLU A 645 15.70 40.16 3.53
N ALA A 646 16.95 39.94 3.14
CA ALA A 646 17.92 39.20 3.95
C ALA A 646 18.11 39.82 5.34
N ARG A 647 18.10 41.17 5.43
CA ARG A 647 18.18 41.87 6.72
C ARG A 647 16.94 41.71 7.57
N LYS A 648 15.75 41.66 6.94
CA LYS A 648 14.47 41.36 7.65
C LYS A 648 14.42 39.93 8.16
N VAL A 649 14.81 38.96 7.34
CA VAL A 649 14.88 37.53 7.71
C VAL A 649 15.85 37.32 8.86
N ARG A 650 17.07 37.94 8.79
CA ARG A 650 18.05 37.82 9.86
C ARG A 650 17.55 38.42 11.17
N LYS A 651 16.84 39.58 11.12
CA LYS A 651 16.27 40.20 12.31
C LYS A 651 15.12 39.37 12.93
N ALA A 652 14.34 38.68 12.08
CA ALA A 652 13.28 37.74 12.51
C ALA A 652 13.88 36.49 13.19
N LEU A 653 14.96 35.93 12.60
CA LEU A 653 15.71 34.81 13.17
C LEU A 653 16.31 35.14 14.55
N ASP A 654 16.93 36.29 14.68
CA ASP A 654 17.53 36.74 15.96
C ASP A 654 16.46 36.97 17.02
N ALA A 655 15.30 37.52 16.64
CA ALA A 655 14.16 37.71 17.55
C ALA A 655 13.57 36.37 18.00
N ARG A 656 13.45 35.40 17.09
CA ARG A 656 12.99 34.03 17.39
C ARG A 656 13.94 33.32 18.35
N LYS A 657 15.24 33.36 18.06
CA LYS A 657 16.24 32.75 18.92
C LYS A 657 16.19 33.31 20.34
N LYS A 658 16.07 34.64 20.47
CA LYS A 658 15.95 35.30 21.78
C LYS A 658 14.68 34.86 22.53
N ARG A 659 13.58 34.59 21.80
CA ARG A 659 12.32 34.14 22.42
C ARG A 659 12.39 32.67 22.86
N ILE A 660 13.12 31.84 22.13
CA ILE A 660 13.42 30.46 22.52
C ILE A 660 14.28 30.43 23.77
N ASP A 661 15.36 31.21 23.84
CA ASP A 661 16.26 31.32 25.02
C ASP A 661 15.50 31.80 26.28
N ASP A 662 14.54 32.74 26.10
CA ASP A 662 13.67 33.22 27.21
C ASP A 662 12.72 32.13 27.71
N LEU A 663 12.11 31.36 26.81
CA LEU A 663 11.24 30.24 27.18
C LEU A 663 12.02 29.13 27.89
N GLU A 664 13.20 28.76 27.39
CA GLU A 664 14.07 27.75 28.02
C GLU A 664 14.47 28.15 29.43
N THR A 665 14.78 29.44 29.64
CA THR A 665 15.10 29.97 31.01
C THR A 665 13.91 29.85 31.94
N ARG A 666 12.71 30.20 31.49
CA ARG A 666 11.47 30.12 32.28
C ARG A 666 11.09 28.67 32.55
N ILE A 667 11.23 27.76 31.61
CA ILE A 667 10.99 26.32 31.79
C ILE A 667 11.93 25.80 32.90
N ALA A 668 13.24 26.10 32.84
CA ALA A 668 14.23 25.66 33.77
C ALA A 668 13.94 26.19 35.21
N GLU A 669 13.49 27.45 35.34
CA GLU A 669 13.09 28.04 36.64
C GLU A 669 11.87 27.32 37.24
N ARG A 670 10.86 26.99 36.41
CA ARG A 670 9.65 26.29 36.88
C ARG A 670 9.94 24.83 37.24
N GLU A 671 10.76 24.15 36.45
CA GLU A 671 11.21 22.79 36.77
C GLU A 671 12.01 22.73 38.07
N GLN A 672 12.83 23.76 38.37
CA GLN A 672 13.54 23.83 39.63
C GLN A 672 12.54 24.00 40.79
N ALA A 673 11.53 24.86 40.63
CA ALA A 673 10.47 25.05 41.65
C ALA A 673 9.65 23.76 41.84
N ILE A 674 9.40 22.97 40.83
CA ILE A 674 8.74 21.66 40.95
C ILE A 674 9.63 20.70 41.75
N ARG A 675 10.92 20.60 41.46
CA ARG A 675 11.87 19.75 42.22
C ARG A 675 11.93 20.14 43.68
N ASP A 676 11.90 21.42 44.01
CA ASP A 676 11.94 21.92 45.39
C ASP A 676 10.66 21.53 46.15
N ILE A 677 9.51 21.58 45.49
CA ILE A 677 8.22 21.14 46.04
C ILE A 677 8.19 19.60 46.19
N GLU A 678 8.65 18.86 45.22
CA GLU A 678 8.76 17.39 45.26
C GLU A 678 9.67 16.93 46.40
N ALA A 679 10.79 17.61 46.63
CA ALA A 679 11.65 17.36 47.78
C ALA A 679 10.92 17.62 49.10
N THR A 680 10.05 18.62 49.16
CA THR A 680 9.20 18.90 50.33
C THR A 680 8.11 17.84 50.54
N MET A 681 7.50 17.36 49.45
CA MET A 681 6.50 16.29 49.44
C MET A 681 7.08 14.93 49.83
N ALA A 682 8.36 14.69 49.54
CA ALA A 682 9.07 13.46 49.87
C ALA A 682 9.49 13.38 51.36
N ALA A 683 9.32 14.46 52.16
CA ALA A 683 9.67 14.47 53.57
C ALA A 683 8.76 13.53 54.39
N PRO A 684 9.30 12.76 55.35
CA PRO A 684 8.50 11.87 56.21
C PRO A 684 7.42 12.65 56.95
N GLY A 685 6.15 12.20 56.89
CA GLY A 685 5.01 12.83 57.57
C GLY A 685 4.26 13.91 56.80
N PHE A 686 4.67 14.23 55.56
CA PHE A 686 4.02 15.25 54.74
C PHE A 686 2.53 14.99 54.49
N TYR A 687 2.15 13.73 54.21
CA TYR A 687 0.76 13.33 53.94
C TYR A 687 -0.09 13.10 55.21
N GLU A 688 0.50 13.15 56.41
CA GLU A 688 -0.22 13.02 57.67
C GLU A 688 -0.96 14.32 58.07
N ASN A 689 -0.52 15.47 57.55
CA ASN A 689 -1.16 16.76 57.76
C ASN A 689 -1.94 17.21 56.52
N HIS A 690 -3.18 16.74 56.37
CA HIS A 690 -4.04 16.99 55.23
C HIS A 690 -4.32 18.48 54.93
N GLU A 691 -4.44 19.34 55.93
CA GLU A 691 -4.69 20.78 55.74
C GLU A 691 -3.44 21.53 55.23
N GLY A 692 -2.26 21.12 55.67
CA GLY A 692 -1.00 21.73 55.22
C GLY A 692 -0.48 21.20 53.86
N ALA A 693 -0.80 19.95 53.53
CA ALA A 693 -0.36 19.31 52.29
C ALA A 693 -1.11 19.82 51.03
N LYS A 694 -2.41 20.11 51.15
CA LYS A 694 -3.28 20.51 50.05
C LYS A 694 -2.77 21.72 49.26
N PRO A 695 -2.41 22.87 49.88
CA PRO A 695 -1.93 24.02 49.10
C PRO A 695 -0.59 23.77 48.37
N ILE A 696 0.24 22.85 48.90
CA ILE A 696 1.51 22.48 48.29
C ILE A 696 1.26 21.57 47.06
N ILE A 697 0.32 20.63 47.15
CA ILE A 697 -0.11 19.78 46.06
C ILE A 697 -0.76 20.62 44.95
N ASP A 698 -1.65 21.54 45.30
CA ASP A 698 -2.31 22.43 44.36
C ASP A 698 -1.27 23.31 43.61
N LYS A 699 -0.25 23.79 44.32
CA LYS A 699 0.85 24.57 43.76
C LYS A 699 1.74 23.71 42.81
N HIS A 700 2.01 22.47 43.20
CA HIS A 700 2.72 21.51 42.32
C HIS A 700 1.98 21.29 41.02
N GLN A 701 0.66 21.02 41.08
CA GLN A 701 -0.17 20.84 39.89
C GLN A 701 -0.20 22.10 39.02
N ALA A 702 -0.34 23.28 39.58
CA ALA A 702 -0.34 24.54 38.87
C ALA A 702 0.99 24.77 38.12
N LEU A 703 2.13 24.48 38.75
CA LEU A 703 3.46 24.58 38.12
C LEU A 703 3.65 23.55 36.98
N MET A 704 3.17 22.32 37.13
CA MET A 704 3.19 21.29 36.08
C MET A 704 2.39 21.73 34.88
N TRP A 705 1.22 22.34 35.08
CA TRP A 705 0.43 22.91 33.97
C TRP A 705 1.16 24.08 33.28
N GLU A 706 1.79 24.97 34.07
CA GLU A 706 2.55 26.13 33.53
C GLU A 706 3.76 25.65 32.68
N VAL A 707 4.47 24.61 33.13
CA VAL A 707 5.57 23.99 32.38
C VAL A 707 5.05 23.37 31.08
N GLY A 708 3.90 22.68 31.14
CA GLY A 708 3.28 22.10 29.95
C GLY A 708 2.95 23.17 28.89
N ASP A 709 2.39 24.29 29.30
CA ASP A 709 2.05 25.42 28.42
C ASP A 709 3.30 26.10 27.84
N LEU A 710 4.32 26.29 28.65
CA LEU A 710 5.61 26.85 28.19
C LEU A 710 6.34 25.92 27.21
N MET A 711 6.29 24.60 27.42
CA MET A 711 6.85 23.60 26.50
C MET A 711 6.09 23.58 25.16
N HIS A 712 4.78 23.71 25.19
CA HIS A 712 3.98 23.80 23.97
C HIS A 712 4.34 25.05 23.16
N GLN A 713 4.50 26.21 23.80
CA GLN A 713 4.93 27.45 23.14
C GLN A 713 6.37 27.34 22.58
N TRP A 714 7.26 26.62 23.27
CA TRP A 714 8.61 26.36 22.82
C TRP A 714 8.63 25.43 21.59
N GLU A 715 7.79 24.36 21.59
CA GLU A 715 7.62 23.45 20.44
C GLU A 715 7.04 24.16 19.23
N GLU A 716 6.01 25.00 19.39
CA GLU A 716 5.44 25.82 18.30
C GLU A 716 6.50 26.72 17.64
N LEU A 717 7.37 27.33 18.45
CA LEU A 717 8.46 28.16 17.95
C LEU A 717 9.57 27.35 17.28
N GLN A 718 9.75 26.07 17.59
CA GLN A 718 10.70 25.20 16.92
C GLN A 718 10.17 24.62 15.60
N GLN A 719 8.86 24.34 15.53
CA GLN A 719 8.22 23.75 14.34
C GLN A 719 7.95 24.77 13.21
N THR A 720 8.01 26.06 13.49
CA THR A 720 7.80 27.08 12.44
C THR A 720 9.07 27.20 11.63
N ASP A 721 9.27 26.37 10.60
CA ASP A 721 10.27 26.56 9.58
C ASP A 721 9.95 27.82 8.74
N LEU A 722 10.94 28.70 8.63
CA LEU A 722 10.89 29.93 7.82
C LEU A 722 11.11 29.59 6.34
#